data_3062aaf2b380c8b43deea560eb64cb39
#
_entry.id   3062aaf2b380c8b43deea560eb64cb39
#
_cell.length_a   1.000
_cell.length_b   1.000
_cell.length_c   1.000
_cell.angle_alpha   90.00
_cell.angle_beta   90.00
_cell.angle_gamma   90.00
#
_symmetry.space_group_name_H-M   'P 1'
#
loop_
_entity.id
_entity.type
_entity.pdbx_description
1 polymer ?
#
loop_
_entity_poly.entity_id
_entity_poly.type
_entity_poly.pdbx_seq_one_letter_code
_entity_poly.pdbx_strand_id
1 'polypeptide(L)'
;MSALRAVQLILLTAGLRFAVCHSMFESHVVDQEYIVTFNGYYLNETRYNYISAALRSSGVNNWKILERKNAATQYPSDFDVLFVDEYYSLKALDALTGHPVIKKVTPQRLVQRYLNEHLNGTENKVLLHRRSLGQDIKLWQKLNKRYKTRHILRAVPSQITKVLKADVLWRLGITGKGVKVAIFDTGLSNSHPHFKRVSERTDWTGDGDLDDGLGHGTFVAGLIASHRECFGFAPDADLHIFRVFTNNQVSYTSWFLDAFNYAIMKKVHILNLSIGGPDFMDQPFVDKVWELTANGVIMISAIGNDGPLYGTLNNPADQMDVIGVGGISFDDHIAKFSSRGMTTWELPQGYGRLKPDIVSYGTDVHGSSVSGGCRTLSGTSVASPVVAGAVTLLTSGILAQGKVVNPASMKQALLASSQRLPGVNMFEQGHGKLDLLHAYKVLSSYIPQVSFSPSYVDLTECQYMWPYCTQPLYYTGIPVIVNVTVLNGLAVFGKVVDVPVWCPYSHDNGHYLDVTIRYSQTLWPWSGWMAIALSVSQTIPKDWSGNVAGHIELTIESANTNYTVNLPLRAAIIPPPPRIRRILWDQYHNLRYPPGYFPRDNLNVKNDPLDWNADHIHTNFKGLYQHLRSSGYYVEVLGEPYTCFNATNYGALLVIDPEEEFFSEEITKIKTDIANYNLSVIIFADWYNVSVMKKIKFFDENTKQWWMPVTGGSNIPALNDLLAPYGISLGSNVYYGEYEMGDRKVHYSSGTHITSFPNEGIVVAKTLKNQGEEILGGDKSGREVDVPILGLYKSSGYIVLYGDSNCLDNNHIEIDCYWMLDAIMEYISTGNLPHVFLEDNVKISNNNATHYLTERLEHNELHKYSKVIRKSDSGIVQLPIPLCVTIDLAKTIVLNISANSDNYKPQKLKTDPSYMEENEYVWLQSLAASSKVSNETLAIEGFFTGFFLPITTLAIVLSIVAIFVLWRYYCWRAKAKQGLIALGKKKTFGGIKKSFMYILNHNSRIQSARGYNL
;
A
#
# COMPACT_ATOMS: atom_id res chain seq x y z
N MET A 1 -24.93 -33.73 23.61
CA MET A 1 -25.33 -33.33 22.24
C MET A 1 -25.85 -31.88 22.11
N SER A 2 -26.42 -31.24 23.13
CA SER A 2 -26.86 -29.86 23.09
C SER A 2 -25.70 -28.83 23.19
N ALA A 3 -24.66 -29.14 23.94
CA ALA A 3 -23.50 -28.25 24.12
C ALA A 3 -22.57 -28.18 22.87
N LEU A 4 -22.46 -29.28 22.12
CA LEU A 4 -21.68 -29.27 20.87
C LEU A 4 -22.36 -28.49 19.73
N ARG A 5 -23.69 -28.48 19.68
CA ARG A 5 -24.45 -27.66 18.70
C ARG A 5 -24.38 -26.17 19.01
N ALA A 6 -24.29 -25.80 20.28
CA ALA A 6 -24.12 -24.39 20.67
C ALA A 6 -22.72 -23.86 20.33
N VAL A 7 -21.67 -24.68 20.47
CA VAL A 7 -20.30 -24.34 20.09
C VAL A 7 -20.15 -24.28 18.56
N GLN A 8 -20.79 -25.18 17.82
CA GLN A 8 -20.81 -25.09 16.35
C GLN A 8 -21.59 -23.87 15.84
N LEU A 9 -22.68 -23.47 16.50
CA LEU A 9 -23.42 -22.27 16.12
C LEU A 9 -22.65 -20.97 16.44
N ILE A 10 -21.85 -20.96 17.51
CA ILE A 10 -20.98 -19.84 17.88
C ILE A 10 -19.77 -19.75 16.95
N LEU A 11 -19.24 -20.87 16.49
CA LEU A 11 -18.17 -20.90 15.49
C LEU A 11 -18.68 -20.53 14.09
N LEU A 12 -19.89 -20.90 13.72
CA LEU A 12 -20.55 -20.49 12.48
C LEU A 12 -20.93 -18.99 12.47
N THR A 13 -21.27 -18.41 13.61
CA THR A 13 -21.56 -16.97 13.69
C THR A 13 -20.31 -16.10 13.89
N ALA A 14 -19.19 -16.69 14.32
CA ALA A 14 -17.89 -16.02 14.38
C ALA A 14 -17.14 -16.07 13.03
N GLY A 15 -17.39 -17.13 12.21
CA GLY A 15 -16.80 -17.28 10.88
C GLY A 15 -17.47 -16.44 9.77
N LEU A 16 -18.61 -15.81 10.01
CA LEU A 16 -19.38 -15.05 9.02
C LEU A 16 -19.20 -13.51 9.15
N ARG A 17 -18.10 -13.06 9.71
CA ARG A 17 -17.69 -11.64 9.68
C ARG A 17 -16.23 -11.48 9.23
N PHE A 18 -15.87 -12.12 8.15
CA PHE A 18 -14.85 -11.54 7.30
C PHE A 18 -15.53 -10.42 6.52
N ALA A 19 -15.25 -9.19 6.95
CA ALA A 19 -15.61 -8.00 6.20
C ALA A 19 -14.94 -8.13 4.83
N VAL A 20 -15.73 -8.31 3.80
CA VAL A 20 -15.34 -8.02 2.42
C VAL A 20 -14.69 -6.64 2.47
N CYS A 21 -13.40 -6.58 2.17
CA CYS A 21 -12.67 -5.33 2.05
C CYS A 21 -13.26 -4.62 0.83
N HIS A 22 -14.24 -3.76 1.03
CA HIS A 22 -14.74 -2.90 -0.03
C HIS A 22 -13.71 -1.79 -0.20
N SER A 23 -13.26 -1.56 -1.41
CA SER A 23 -12.54 -0.34 -1.76
C SER A 23 -13.30 0.85 -1.15
N MET A 24 -12.60 1.64 -0.34
CA MET A 24 -13.20 2.80 0.34
C MET A 24 -13.34 4.00 -0.59
N PHE A 25 -12.97 3.84 -1.85
CA PHE A 25 -12.93 4.93 -2.82
C PHE A 25 -13.19 4.41 -4.24
N GLU A 26 -14.05 5.09 -4.97
CA GLU A 26 -14.35 4.81 -6.38
C GLU A 26 -14.13 6.07 -7.22
N SER A 27 -13.50 5.93 -8.39
CA SER A 27 -13.28 7.02 -9.35
C SER A 27 -13.76 6.58 -10.74
N HIS A 28 -14.64 7.37 -11.34
CA HIS A 28 -15.29 7.03 -12.62
C HIS A 28 -15.18 8.18 -13.62
N VAL A 29 -14.99 7.85 -14.88
CA VAL A 29 -15.09 8.81 -15.99
C VAL A 29 -16.55 9.17 -16.22
N VAL A 30 -16.86 10.47 -16.29
CA VAL A 30 -18.18 10.97 -16.65
C VAL A 30 -18.28 11.05 -18.17
N ASP A 31 -19.30 10.39 -18.71
CA ASP A 31 -19.48 10.29 -20.14
C ASP A 31 -19.83 11.63 -20.79
N GLN A 32 -19.29 11.88 -21.99
CA GLN A 32 -19.52 13.11 -22.76
C GLN A 32 -19.08 14.41 -22.08
N GLU A 33 -18.44 14.35 -20.91
CA GLU A 33 -17.92 15.51 -20.19
C GLU A 33 -16.38 15.56 -20.22
N TYR A 34 -15.85 16.67 -20.67
CA TYR A 34 -14.42 16.85 -20.84
C TYR A 34 -13.93 18.11 -20.13
N ILE A 35 -12.79 18.01 -19.45
CA ILE A 35 -12.06 19.14 -18.90
C ILE A 35 -11.14 19.66 -19.99
N VAL A 36 -11.37 20.87 -20.45
CA VAL A 36 -10.54 21.59 -21.41
C VAL A 36 -9.61 22.51 -20.63
N THR A 37 -8.33 22.17 -20.57
CA THR A 37 -7.30 22.94 -19.86
C THR A 37 -6.57 23.86 -20.81
N PHE A 38 -6.38 25.13 -20.43
CA PHE A 38 -5.70 26.15 -21.20
C PHE A 38 -4.25 26.37 -20.77
N ASN A 39 -3.45 27.01 -21.66
CA ASN A 39 -2.06 27.38 -21.35
C ASN A 39 -1.93 28.56 -20.36
N GLY A 40 -3.02 29.19 -19.95
CA GLY A 40 -3.02 30.27 -18.99
C GLY A 40 -4.39 30.53 -18.38
N TYR A 41 -4.45 31.46 -17.47
CA TYR A 41 -5.69 31.83 -16.79
C TYR A 41 -6.44 32.92 -17.60
N TYR A 42 -7.68 32.60 -17.98
CA TYR A 42 -8.52 33.50 -18.79
C TYR A 42 -9.88 33.72 -18.14
N LEU A 43 -10.53 34.87 -18.46
CA LEU A 43 -11.91 35.15 -18.09
C LEU A 43 -12.86 34.23 -18.85
N ASN A 44 -14.04 33.98 -18.30
CA ASN A 44 -15.05 33.07 -18.84
C ASN A 44 -15.38 33.35 -20.31
N GLU A 45 -15.61 34.62 -20.69
CA GLU A 45 -15.92 34.98 -22.07
C GLU A 45 -14.77 34.65 -23.05
N THR A 46 -13.53 34.87 -22.62
CA THR A 46 -12.35 34.54 -23.44
C THR A 46 -12.20 33.04 -23.65
N ARG A 47 -12.41 32.23 -22.61
CA ARG A 47 -12.37 30.79 -22.70
C ARG A 47 -13.48 30.24 -23.59
N TYR A 48 -14.71 30.76 -23.44
CA TYR A 48 -15.82 30.43 -24.31
C TYR A 48 -15.49 30.70 -25.79
N ASN A 49 -14.87 31.85 -26.09
CA ASN A 49 -14.51 32.22 -27.46
C ASN A 49 -13.46 31.27 -28.06
N TYR A 50 -12.47 30.83 -27.30
CA TYR A 50 -11.48 29.87 -27.77
C TYR A 50 -12.13 28.51 -28.09
N ILE A 51 -12.93 27.94 -27.16
CA ILE A 51 -13.65 26.68 -27.37
C ILE A 51 -14.60 26.82 -28.58
N SER A 52 -15.38 27.90 -28.62
CA SER A 52 -16.35 28.13 -29.71
C SER A 52 -15.66 28.25 -31.07
N ALA A 53 -14.52 28.95 -31.15
CA ALA A 53 -13.75 29.06 -32.38
C ALA A 53 -13.23 27.69 -32.87
N ALA A 54 -12.63 26.91 -31.98
CA ALA A 54 -12.11 25.58 -32.28
C ALA A 54 -13.22 24.63 -32.78
N LEU A 55 -14.36 24.58 -32.11
CA LEU A 55 -15.45 23.67 -32.43
C LEU A 55 -16.23 24.08 -33.69
N ARG A 56 -16.46 25.39 -33.87
CA ARG A 56 -17.14 25.89 -35.10
C ARG A 56 -16.32 25.67 -36.35
N SER A 57 -15.00 25.88 -36.30
CA SER A 57 -14.10 25.63 -37.44
C SER A 57 -14.14 24.18 -37.91
N SER A 58 -14.44 23.25 -37.01
CA SER A 58 -14.55 21.83 -37.27
C SER A 58 -15.99 21.37 -37.50
N GLY A 59 -17.02 22.29 -37.50
CA GLY A 59 -18.41 21.95 -37.75
C GLY A 59 -19.06 21.08 -36.66
N VAL A 60 -18.60 21.21 -35.42
CA VAL A 60 -19.21 20.59 -34.24
C VAL A 60 -20.27 21.54 -33.68
N ASN A 61 -21.53 21.10 -33.70
CA ASN A 61 -22.66 21.98 -33.39
C ASN A 61 -23.37 21.64 -32.07
N ASN A 62 -23.26 20.40 -31.57
CA ASN A 62 -23.92 19.98 -30.34
C ASN A 62 -22.92 19.88 -29.20
N TRP A 63 -22.73 21.00 -28.53
CA TRP A 63 -21.84 21.13 -27.34
C TRP A 63 -22.32 22.25 -26.43
N LYS A 64 -21.96 22.16 -25.15
CA LYS A 64 -22.20 23.22 -24.17
C LYS A 64 -21.09 23.24 -23.10
N ILE A 65 -20.77 24.44 -22.60
CA ILE A 65 -19.96 24.58 -21.40
C ILE A 65 -20.86 24.37 -20.19
N LEU A 66 -20.46 23.50 -19.28
CA LEU A 66 -21.17 23.29 -18.03
C LEU A 66 -20.90 24.45 -17.08
N GLU A 67 -21.96 25.08 -16.61
CA GLU A 67 -21.85 26.24 -15.71
C GLU A 67 -21.37 25.78 -14.33
N ARG A 68 -20.31 26.40 -13.83
CA ARG A 68 -19.73 26.15 -12.51
C ARG A 68 -20.14 27.29 -11.57
N LYS A 69 -21.02 26.99 -10.59
CA LYS A 69 -21.54 27.97 -9.61
C LYS A 69 -20.83 27.83 -8.26
N ASN A 70 -19.64 28.43 -8.15
CA ASN A 70 -18.83 28.37 -6.94
C ASN A 70 -18.08 29.67 -6.69
N ALA A 71 -17.30 29.77 -5.61
CA ALA A 71 -16.58 30.96 -5.23
C ALA A 71 -15.48 31.38 -6.25
N ALA A 72 -15.03 30.49 -7.14
CA ALA A 72 -14.03 30.77 -8.16
C ALA A 72 -14.62 31.35 -9.46
N THR A 73 -15.93 31.28 -9.68
CA THR A 73 -16.59 31.62 -10.97
C THR A 73 -16.28 33.05 -11.45
N GLN A 74 -16.08 33.99 -10.52
CA GLN A 74 -15.78 35.41 -10.86
C GLN A 74 -14.32 35.69 -11.21
N TYR A 75 -13.44 34.70 -11.05
CA TYR A 75 -11.99 34.84 -11.27
C TYR A 75 -11.56 34.17 -12.59
N PRO A 76 -10.41 34.58 -13.14
CA PRO A 76 -9.82 33.87 -14.27
C PRO A 76 -9.55 32.42 -13.90
N SER A 77 -9.79 31.51 -14.85
CA SER A 77 -9.54 30.08 -14.69
C SER A 77 -8.73 29.54 -15.85
N ASP A 78 -8.01 28.44 -15.63
CA ASP A 78 -7.20 27.76 -16.63
C ASP A 78 -7.90 26.55 -17.23
N PHE A 79 -9.21 26.33 -16.92
CA PHE A 79 -9.99 25.24 -17.52
C PHE A 79 -11.48 25.56 -17.59
N ASP A 80 -12.19 24.81 -18.43
CA ASP A 80 -13.66 24.70 -18.44
C ASP A 80 -14.08 23.25 -18.57
N VAL A 81 -15.32 22.94 -18.17
CA VAL A 81 -15.95 21.64 -18.39
C VAL A 81 -16.90 21.73 -19.58
N LEU A 82 -16.62 20.90 -20.57
CA LEU A 82 -17.33 20.87 -21.83
C LEU A 82 -18.15 19.60 -21.96
N PHE A 83 -19.43 19.70 -22.22
CA PHE A 83 -20.26 18.61 -22.67
C PHE A 83 -20.26 18.56 -24.21
N VAL A 84 -20.02 17.37 -24.79
CA VAL A 84 -20.05 17.14 -26.23
C VAL A 84 -20.87 15.87 -26.50
N ASP A 85 -21.77 15.96 -27.45
CA ASP A 85 -22.55 14.80 -27.91
C ASP A 85 -21.63 13.70 -28.44
N GLU A 86 -21.93 12.45 -28.15
CA GLU A 86 -21.11 11.29 -28.48
C GLU A 86 -20.73 11.23 -29.97
N TYR A 87 -21.68 11.55 -30.85
CA TYR A 87 -21.45 11.57 -32.29
C TYR A 87 -20.31 12.51 -32.73
N TYR A 88 -20.12 13.61 -32.02
CA TYR A 88 -19.10 14.62 -32.32
C TYR A 88 -17.84 14.50 -31.46
N SER A 89 -17.79 13.59 -30.50
CA SER A 89 -16.74 13.55 -29.46
C SER A 89 -15.33 13.49 -30.05
N LEU A 90 -15.03 12.54 -30.94
CA LEU A 90 -13.70 12.43 -31.54
C LEU A 90 -13.30 13.68 -32.32
N LYS A 91 -14.22 14.22 -33.12
CA LYS A 91 -13.98 15.43 -33.91
C LYS A 91 -13.77 16.67 -33.05
N ALA A 92 -14.49 16.78 -31.95
CA ALA A 92 -14.35 17.84 -31.00
C ALA A 92 -12.99 17.77 -30.27
N LEU A 93 -12.57 16.57 -29.85
CA LEU A 93 -11.28 16.35 -29.21
C LEU A 93 -10.12 16.73 -30.12
N ASP A 94 -10.15 16.32 -31.39
CA ASP A 94 -9.12 16.70 -32.38
C ASP A 94 -9.06 18.21 -32.59
N ALA A 95 -10.23 18.86 -32.75
CA ALA A 95 -10.30 20.30 -32.93
C ALA A 95 -9.77 21.09 -31.74
N LEU A 96 -10.11 20.66 -30.53
CA LEU A 96 -9.66 21.31 -29.31
C LEU A 96 -8.17 21.08 -29.06
N THR A 97 -7.70 19.84 -29.24
CA THR A 97 -6.28 19.50 -29.03
C THR A 97 -5.36 20.21 -30.03
N GLY A 98 -5.84 20.46 -31.25
CA GLY A 98 -5.13 21.24 -32.28
C GLY A 98 -5.10 22.75 -32.04
N HIS A 99 -5.81 23.28 -31.05
CA HIS A 99 -5.89 24.71 -30.80
C HIS A 99 -4.71 25.21 -29.96
N PRO A 100 -3.95 26.25 -30.40
CA PRO A 100 -2.67 26.66 -29.78
C PRO A 100 -2.77 27.14 -28.33
N VAL A 101 -3.95 27.56 -27.89
CA VAL A 101 -4.18 28.04 -26.51
C VAL A 101 -4.65 26.94 -25.57
N ILE A 102 -5.12 25.82 -26.12
CA ILE A 102 -5.57 24.66 -25.32
C ILE A 102 -4.37 23.76 -25.01
N LYS A 103 -4.09 23.56 -23.75
CA LYS A 103 -3.00 22.71 -23.25
C LYS A 103 -3.34 21.23 -23.38
N LYS A 104 -4.57 20.86 -22.98
CA LYS A 104 -5.00 19.47 -22.92
C LYS A 104 -6.51 19.37 -22.83
N VAL A 105 -7.05 18.25 -23.28
CA VAL A 105 -8.44 17.85 -23.08
C VAL A 105 -8.46 16.48 -22.44
N THR A 106 -9.15 16.36 -21.32
CA THR A 106 -9.22 15.10 -20.53
C THR A 106 -10.67 14.84 -20.12
N PRO A 107 -11.08 13.59 -19.92
CA PRO A 107 -12.42 13.30 -19.42
C PRO A 107 -12.62 13.85 -18.01
N GLN A 108 -13.84 14.29 -17.72
CA GLN A 108 -14.30 14.61 -16.36
C GLN A 108 -14.39 13.32 -15.54
N ARG A 109 -14.04 13.39 -14.25
CA ARG A 109 -14.17 12.25 -13.33
C ARG A 109 -15.07 12.57 -12.16
N LEU A 110 -15.89 11.62 -11.81
CA LEU A 110 -16.65 11.56 -10.57
C LEU A 110 -15.88 10.71 -9.57
N VAL A 111 -15.83 11.18 -8.36
CA VAL A 111 -15.14 10.52 -7.25
C VAL A 111 -16.17 10.25 -6.15
N GLN A 112 -16.31 9.00 -5.74
CA GLN A 112 -17.16 8.61 -4.63
C GLN A 112 -16.33 7.96 -3.53
N ARG A 113 -16.62 8.33 -2.29
CA ARG A 113 -15.94 7.87 -1.10
C ARG A 113 -16.90 7.12 -0.20
N TYR A 114 -16.43 6.06 0.44
CA TYR A 114 -17.14 5.34 1.49
C TYR A 114 -16.38 5.48 2.81
N LEU A 115 -16.93 6.23 3.75
CA LEU A 115 -16.43 6.27 5.11
C LEU A 115 -16.97 5.06 5.86
N ASN A 116 -16.15 4.05 6.10
CA ASN A 116 -16.47 3.02 7.07
C ASN A 116 -16.44 3.64 8.46
N GLU A 117 -17.61 4.02 8.97
CA GLU A 117 -17.78 4.20 10.39
C GLU A 117 -17.61 2.82 11.03
N HIS A 118 -16.41 2.52 11.53
CA HIS A 118 -16.29 1.49 12.56
C HIS A 118 -17.09 1.99 13.75
N LEU A 119 -18.36 1.60 13.77
CA LEU A 119 -19.27 1.77 14.90
C LEU A 119 -18.68 1.00 16.09
N ASN A 120 -17.79 1.67 16.82
CA ASN A 120 -17.53 1.27 18.19
C ASN A 120 -18.83 1.45 18.96
N GLY A 121 -19.41 0.28 19.29
CA GLY A 121 -20.72 0.12 19.82
C GLY A 121 -21.05 1.10 20.93
N THR A 122 -22.13 1.75 20.70
CA THR A 122 -23.23 2.05 21.64
C THR A 122 -24.24 2.88 20.87
N GLU A 123 -25.22 2.20 20.42
CA GLU A 123 -26.60 2.58 20.10
C GLU A 123 -27.12 1.93 18.81
N ASN A 124 -27.04 0.61 18.74
CA ASN A 124 -27.98 -0.13 17.92
C ASN A 124 -29.28 -0.31 18.72
N LYS A 125 -30.22 0.60 18.57
CA LYS A 125 -31.63 0.31 18.75
C LYS A 125 -32.08 -0.60 17.62
N VAL A 126 -31.68 -1.86 17.66
CA VAL A 126 -32.37 -2.92 16.94
C VAL A 126 -33.66 -3.21 17.76
N LEU A 127 -34.76 -2.82 17.19
CA LEU A 127 -36.09 -3.30 17.58
C LEU A 127 -36.16 -4.82 17.41
N LEU A 128 -35.61 -5.56 18.37
CA LEU A 128 -35.85 -6.98 18.53
C LEU A 128 -37.14 -7.18 19.32
N HIS A 129 -38.09 -7.76 18.62
CA HIS A 129 -39.33 -8.28 19.21
C HIS A 129 -39.04 -9.07 20.49
N ARG A 130 -39.52 -8.54 21.60
CA ARG A 130 -39.59 -9.25 22.90
C ARG A 130 -40.49 -10.45 22.80
N ARG A 131 -39.93 -11.63 22.93
CA ARG A 131 -40.59 -12.75 23.62
C ARG A 131 -39.54 -13.68 24.26
N SER A 132 -39.63 -13.77 25.60
CA SER A 132 -39.15 -14.82 26.51
C SER A 132 -37.67 -15.22 26.47
N LEU A 133 -36.89 -14.67 27.42
CA LEU A 133 -35.73 -15.34 28.07
C LEU A 133 -35.34 -14.56 29.32
N GLY A 134 -36.04 -14.79 30.39
CA GLY A 134 -35.91 -14.04 31.66
C GLY A 134 -34.86 -14.57 32.64
N GLN A 135 -34.08 -15.63 32.32
CA GLN A 135 -33.11 -16.22 33.25
C GLN A 135 -31.62 -16.07 32.84
N ASP A 136 -31.31 -15.89 31.55
CA ASP A 136 -29.92 -15.75 31.12
C ASP A 136 -29.34 -14.33 31.27
N ILE A 137 -30.20 -13.32 31.45
CA ILE A 137 -29.78 -11.91 31.55
C ILE A 137 -28.99 -11.64 32.85
N LYS A 138 -29.30 -12.35 33.95
CA LYS A 138 -28.58 -12.14 35.24
C LYS A 138 -27.16 -12.72 35.23
N LEU A 139 -26.91 -13.81 34.49
CA LEU A 139 -25.57 -14.38 34.34
C LEU A 139 -24.73 -13.51 33.40
N TRP A 140 -25.35 -13.00 32.34
CA TRP A 140 -24.70 -12.10 31.37
C TRP A 140 -24.31 -10.76 31.97
N GLN A 141 -25.17 -10.21 32.83
CA GLN A 141 -24.88 -8.97 33.56
C GLN A 141 -23.77 -9.13 34.62
N LYS A 142 -23.60 -10.32 35.20
CA LYS A 142 -22.51 -10.61 36.13
C LYS A 142 -21.17 -10.81 35.42
N LEU A 143 -21.15 -11.40 34.22
CA LEU A 143 -19.98 -11.55 33.37
C LEU A 143 -19.56 -10.20 32.76
N ASN A 144 -20.51 -9.41 32.29
CA ASN A 144 -20.25 -8.09 31.73
C ASN A 144 -19.71 -7.08 32.76
N LYS A 145 -20.10 -7.19 34.04
CA LYS A 145 -19.56 -6.35 35.12
C LYS A 145 -18.08 -6.64 35.39
N ARG A 146 -17.60 -7.89 35.17
CA ARG A 146 -16.17 -8.25 35.29
C ARG A 146 -15.36 -7.83 34.05
N TYR A 147 -15.97 -7.80 32.86
CA TYR A 147 -15.30 -7.35 31.65
C TYR A 147 -15.24 -5.82 31.52
N LYS A 148 -16.30 -5.11 31.94
CA LYS A 148 -16.30 -3.63 31.97
C LYS A 148 -15.20 -3.04 32.87
N THR A 149 -14.89 -3.69 33.99
CA THR A 149 -13.83 -3.19 34.90
C THR A 149 -12.43 -3.35 34.35
N ARG A 150 -12.17 -4.28 33.43
CA ARG A 150 -10.86 -4.42 32.78
C ARG A 150 -10.70 -3.50 31.56
N HIS A 151 -11.78 -3.16 30.86
CA HIS A 151 -11.75 -2.19 29.76
C HIS A 151 -11.70 -0.73 30.27
N ILE A 152 -12.28 -0.41 31.41
CA ILE A 152 -12.24 0.94 31.98
C ILE A 152 -10.81 1.32 32.44
N LEU A 153 -9.96 0.36 32.77
CA LEU A 153 -8.55 0.62 33.14
C LEU A 153 -7.61 0.77 31.92
N ARG A 154 -8.10 0.53 30.69
CA ARG A 154 -7.35 0.70 29.44
C ARG A 154 -7.69 1.94 28.62
N ALA A 155 -8.70 2.67 28.98
CA ALA A 155 -9.21 3.79 28.17
C ALA A 155 -9.37 5.05 29.00
N VAL A 156 -8.27 5.63 29.43
CA VAL A 156 -8.18 7.09 29.45
C VAL A 156 -7.66 7.45 28.07
N PRO A 157 -8.48 8.08 27.19
CA PRO A 157 -8.04 8.47 25.87
C PRO A 157 -6.98 9.56 26.03
N SER A 158 -5.71 9.22 25.82
CA SER A 158 -4.67 10.23 25.82
C SER A 158 -4.88 11.16 24.65
N GLN A 159 -5.01 12.46 24.91
CA GLN A 159 -5.12 13.45 23.82
C GLN A 159 -3.88 13.36 22.95
N ILE A 160 -4.07 13.21 21.64
CA ILE A 160 -2.99 13.07 20.66
C ILE A 160 -1.99 14.23 20.73
N THR A 161 -2.44 15.44 21.01
CA THR A 161 -1.58 16.62 21.19
C THR A 161 -0.62 16.50 22.38
N LYS A 162 -1.04 15.81 23.45
CA LYS A 162 -0.15 15.51 24.58
C LYS A 162 0.84 14.39 24.27
N VAL A 163 0.39 13.33 23.56
CA VAL A 163 1.26 12.24 23.13
C VAL A 163 2.40 12.74 22.27
N LEU A 164 2.12 13.66 21.34
CA LEU A 164 3.10 14.30 20.47
C LEU A 164 3.71 15.57 21.06
N LYS A 165 3.44 15.87 22.33
CA LYS A 165 4.05 16.97 23.11
C LYS A 165 3.83 18.37 22.51
N ALA A 166 2.68 18.61 21.88
CA ALA A 166 2.34 19.94 21.32
C ALA A 166 2.26 21.02 22.41
N ASP A 167 1.90 20.62 23.63
CA ASP A 167 1.85 21.51 24.80
C ASP A 167 3.21 22.16 25.14
N VAL A 168 4.32 21.55 24.75
CA VAL A 168 5.67 22.15 24.90
C VAL A 168 5.79 23.38 23.99
N LEU A 169 5.35 23.29 22.74
CA LEU A 169 5.38 24.40 21.79
C LEU A 169 4.37 25.50 22.19
N TRP A 170 3.20 25.13 22.71
CA TRP A 170 2.22 26.09 23.20
C TRP A 170 2.78 26.95 24.34
N ARG A 171 3.57 26.35 25.26
CA ARG A 171 4.25 27.10 26.32
C ARG A 171 5.29 28.10 25.80
N LEU A 172 5.85 27.83 24.61
CA LEU A 172 6.72 28.77 23.91
C LEU A 172 5.94 29.86 23.12
N GLY A 173 4.61 29.87 23.24
CA GLY A 173 3.73 30.82 22.53
C GLY A 173 3.45 30.45 21.07
N ILE A 174 3.84 29.24 20.65
CA ILE A 174 3.62 28.73 19.30
C ILE A 174 2.27 28.03 19.27
N THR A 175 1.26 28.58 18.58
CA THR A 175 -0.14 28.15 18.64
C THR A 175 -0.82 28.04 17.27
N GLY A 176 -0.07 28.21 16.17
CA GLY A 176 -0.61 28.23 14.80
C GLY A 176 -0.99 29.62 14.30
N LYS A 177 -0.77 30.69 15.11
CA LYS A 177 -1.13 32.08 14.77
C LYS A 177 -0.44 32.52 13.48
N GLY A 178 -1.22 33.13 12.56
CA GLY A 178 -0.74 33.67 11.30
C GLY A 178 -0.59 32.64 10.17
N VAL A 179 -0.96 31.38 10.42
CA VAL A 179 -0.91 30.32 9.41
C VAL A 179 -2.32 30.06 8.85
N LYS A 180 -2.48 30.16 7.54
CA LYS A 180 -3.71 29.84 6.81
C LYS A 180 -3.72 28.37 6.45
N VAL A 181 -4.75 27.64 6.84
CA VAL A 181 -4.90 26.21 6.58
C VAL A 181 -6.16 25.96 5.77
N ALA A 182 -6.02 25.39 4.60
CA ALA A 182 -7.13 24.91 3.78
C ALA A 182 -7.47 23.46 4.14
N ILE A 183 -8.73 23.20 4.42
CA ILE A 183 -9.25 21.85 4.72
C ILE A 183 -10.26 21.49 3.65
N PHE A 184 -9.91 20.50 2.84
CA PHE A 184 -10.71 19.93 1.76
C PHE A 184 -11.42 18.68 2.28
N ASP A 185 -12.71 18.82 2.61
CA ASP A 185 -13.46 17.71 3.22
C ASP A 185 -15.00 17.90 3.02
N THR A 186 -15.81 17.39 3.93
CA THR A 186 -17.28 17.41 3.90
C THR A 186 -17.91 18.69 4.44
N GLY A 187 -17.09 19.69 4.79
CA GLY A 187 -17.54 20.96 5.34
C GLY A 187 -17.20 21.15 6.83
N LEU A 188 -17.81 22.12 7.48
CA LEU A 188 -17.68 22.38 8.90
C LEU A 188 -19.02 22.82 9.47
N SER A 189 -19.43 22.25 10.60
CA SER A 189 -20.63 22.66 11.32
C SER A 189 -20.62 24.13 11.70
N ASN A 190 -21.72 24.82 11.44
CA ASN A 190 -21.84 26.27 11.68
C ASN A 190 -21.72 26.58 13.18
N SER A 191 -20.98 27.65 13.49
CA SER A 191 -20.81 28.17 14.87
C SER A 191 -20.37 27.11 15.89
N HIS A 192 -19.56 26.14 15.46
CA HIS A 192 -19.08 25.07 16.32
C HIS A 192 -18.20 25.62 17.47
N PRO A 193 -18.46 25.24 18.75
CA PRO A 193 -17.80 25.85 19.92
C PRO A 193 -16.29 25.58 20.01
N HIS A 194 -15.75 24.64 19.24
CA HIS A 194 -14.34 24.26 19.27
C HIS A 194 -13.45 25.17 18.42
N PHE A 195 -13.99 26.03 17.55
CA PHE A 195 -13.19 26.85 16.63
C PHE A 195 -13.29 28.35 16.95
N LYS A 196 -12.12 29.00 17.00
CA LYS A 196 -12.03 30.44 17.24
C LYS A 196 -11.91 31.25 15.94
N ARG A 197 -11.22 30.70 14.96
CA ARG A 197 -10.75 31.42 13.77
C ARG A 197 -11.11 30.64 12.49
N VAL A 198 -12.35 30.73 12.10
CA VAL A 198 -12.82 30.25 10.79
C VAL A 198 -12.90 31.47 9.87
N SER A 199 -11.92 31.57 8.96
CA SER A 199 -11.80 32.73 8.05
C SER A 199 -12.85 32.68 6.95
N GLU A 200 -13.15 31.50 6.43
CA GLU A 200 -14.21 31.29 5.44
C GLU A 200 -14.65 29.82 5.37
N ARG A 201 -15.87 29.62 4.88
CA ARG A 201 -16.47 28.33 4.52
C ARG A 201 -16.99 28.47 3.10
N THR A 202 -16.61 27.58 2.22
CA THR A 202 -16.98 27.60 0.79
C THR A 202 -17.54 26.25 0.37
N ASP A 203 -18.62 26.26 -0.43
CA ASP A 203 -19.17 25.07 -1.06
C ASP A 203 -18.73 24.98 -2.52
N TRP A 204 -18.22 23.81 -2.91
CA TRP A 204 -17.75 23.50 -4.27
C TRP A 204 -18.65 22.46 -4.94
N THR A 205 -19.58 21.87 -4.18
CA THR A 205 -20.45 20.78 -4.64
C THR A 205 -21.65 21.29 -5.42
N GLY A 206 -21.99 22.55 -5.28
CA GLY A 206 -23.19 23.14 -5.87
C GLY A 206 -24.48 22.86 -5.10
N ASP A 207 -24.41 22.15 -3.94
CA ASP A 207 -25.58 21.89 -3.08
C ASP A 207 -26.07 23.15 -2.38
N GLY A 208 -25.24 24.21 -2.30
CA GLY A 208 -25.52 25.45 -1.57
C GLY A 208 -25.51 25.31 -0.05
N ASP A 209 -25.01 24.18 0.47
CA ASP A 209 -24.87 23.88 1.89
C ASP A 209 -23.40 24.00 2.30
N LEU A 210 -23.16 24.68 3.43
CA LEU A 210 -21.83 24.88 4.01
C LEU A 210 -21.59 23.97 5.21
N ASP A 211 -22.66 23.35 5.72
CA ASP A 211 -22.59 22.52 6.93
C ASP A 211 -22.07 21.12 6.63
N ASP A 212 -21.52 20.52 7.66
CA ASP A 212 -20.97 19.17 7.62
C ASP A 212 -22.03 18.14 8.03
N GLY A 213 -22.75 17.61 7.06
CA GLY A 213 -23.80 16.60 7.33
C GLY A 213 -23.26 15.24 7.79
N LEU A 214 -21.97 14.95 7.55
CA LEU A 214 -21.31 13.68 7.89
C LEU A 214 -20.45 13.77 9.15
N GLY A 215 -19.97 14.97 9.45
CA GLY A 215 -19.13 15.25 10.60
C GLY A 215 -17.66 14.89 10.43
N HIS A 216 -17.23 14.44 9.25
CA HIS A 216 -15.83 14.12 9.01
C HIS A 216 -14.99 15.38 8.91
N GLY A 217 -15.39 16.38 8.12
CA GLY A 217 -14.69 17.65 8.00
C GLY A 217 -14.57 18.40 9.34
N THR A 218 -15.62 18.36 10.17
CA THR A 218 -15.58 18.92 11.53
C THR A 218 -14.57 18.20 12.42
N PHE A 219 -14.47 16.88 12.30
CA PHE A 219 -13.47 16.08 13.02
C PHE A 219 -12.05 16.42 12.58
N VAL A 220 -11.81 16.47 11.28
CA VAL A 220 -10.52 16.83 10.67
C VAL A 220 -10.09 18.24 11.09
N ALA A 221 -10.99 19.23 10.99
CA ALA A 221 -10.73 20.59 11.45
C ALA A 221 -10.41 20.62 12.96
N GLY A 222 -11.09 19.77 13.75
CA GLY A 222 -10.87 19.65 15.20
C GLY A 222 -9.47 19.18 15.54
N LEU A 223 -8.93 18.19 14.86
CA LEU A 223 -7.56 17.71 15.08
C LEU A 223 -6.51 18.80 14.74
N ILE A 224 -6.80 19.64 13.76
CA ILE A 224 -5.90 20.73 13.39
C ILE A 224 -5.99 21.89 14.39
N ALA A 225 -7.21 22.40 14.72
CA ALA A 225 -7.37 23.69 15.36
C ALA A 225 -8.43 23.79 16.48
N SER A 226 -8.91 22.70 17.05
CA SER A 226 -9.80 22.79 18.20
C SER A 226 -9.09 23.44 19.41
N HIS A 227 -9.79 24.40 20.03
CA HIS A 227 -9.30 25.07 21.23
C HIS A 227 -10.00 24.63 22.54
N ARG A 228 -10.89 23.64 22.45
CA ARG A 228 -11.65 23.11 23.60
C ARG A 228 -11.66 21.58 23.58
N GLU A 229 -11.81 20.97 24.73
CA GLU A 229 -11.99 19.53 24.98
C GLU A 229 -10.97 18.66 24.23
N CYS A 230 -11.29 18.19 23.05
CA CYS A 230 -10.37 17.46 22.16
C CYS A 230 -9.47 18.47 21.42
N PHE A 231 -8.42 18.96 22.10
CA PHE A 231 -7.54 20.00 21.55
C PHE A 231 -6.86 19.59 20.23
N GLY A 232 -6.91 20.49 19.25
CA GLY A 232 -6.11 20.43 18.04
C GLY A 232 -4.69 20.98 18.27
N PHE A 233 -3.80 20.72 17.31
CA PHE A 233 -2.39 21.13 17.41
C PHE A 233 -2.18 22.65 17.35
N ALA A 234 -2.95 23.33 16.49
CA ALA A 234 -2.77 24.74 16.14
C ALA A 234 -4.06 25.55 16.39
N PRO A 235 -4.45 25.78 17.67
CA PRO A 235 -5.75 26.35 18.03
C PRO A 235 -5.96 27.81 17.58
N ASP A 236 -4.91 28.53 17.19
CA ASP A 236 -4.97 29.90 16.70
C ASP A 236 -4.70 30.03 15.20
N ALA A 237 -4.73 28.91 14.45
CA ALA A 237 -4.62 28.93 12.97
C ALA A 237 -5.87 29.52 12.30
N ASP A 238 -5.69 30.13 11.12
CA ASP A 238 -6.77 30.68 10.31
C ASP A 238 -7.31 29.58 9.37
N LEU A 239 -8.52 29.08 9.64
CA LEU A 239 -9.13 27.99 8.90
C LEU A 239 -9.89 28.48 7.66
N HIS A 240 -9.59 27.88 6.52
CA HIS A 240 -10.30 28.02 5.26
C HIS A 240 -10.94 26.67 4.93
N ILE A 241 -12.24 26.56 5.02
CA ILE A 241 -12.98 25.30 4.85
C ILE A 241 -13.54 25.22 3.44
N PHE A 242 -13.17 24.16 2.75
CA PHE A 242 -13.59 23.84 1.40
C PHE A 242 -14.45 22.58 1.44
N ARG A 243 -15.77 22.72 1.31
CA ARG A 243 -16.67 21.58 1.18
C ARG A 243 -16.62 21.09 -0.27
N VAL A 244 -15.83 20.04 -0.49
CA VAL A 244 -15.61 19.43 -1.79
C VAL A 244 -16.36 18.10 -1.97
N PHE A 245 -17.05 17.62 -0.93
CA PHE A 245 -17.89 16.42 -0.97
C PHE A 245 -19.31 16.72 -0.55
N THR A 246 -20.26 16.15 -1.29
CA THR A 246 -21.68 16.11 -0.91
C THR A 246 -21.90 15.23 0.32
N ASN A 247 -23.11 15.29 0.89
CA ASN A 247 -23.51 14.39 1.98
C ASN A 247 -23.53 12.90 1.56
N ASN A 248 -23.62 12.62 0.27
CA ASN A 248 -23.48 11.28 -0.31
C ASN A 248 -22.02 10.91 -0.60
N GLN A 249 -21.07 11.74 -0.18
CA GLN A 249 -19.62 11.55 -0.34
C GLN A 249 -19.16 11.51 -1.82
N VAL A 250 -19.88 12.20 -2.68
CA VAL A 250 -19.56 12.34 -4.10
C VAL A 250 -18.83 13.65 -4.35
N SER A 251 -17.86 13.64 -5.24
CA SER A 251 -17.13 14.80 -5.76
C SER A 251 -16.80 14.64 -7.23
N TYR A 252 -16.32 15.72 -7.87
CA TYR A 252 -15.85 15.71 -9.26
C TYR A 252 -14.45 16.33 -9.34
N THR A 253 -13.64 15.88 -10.29
CA THR A 253 -12.30 16.45 -10.53
C THR A 253 -12.37 17.97 -10.73
N SER A 254 -13.34 18.48 -11.49
CA SER A 254 -13.50 19.92 -11.71
C SER A 254 -13.76 20.73 -10.42
N TRP A 255 -14.45 20.15 -9.45
CA TRP A 255 -14.67 20.80 -8.16
C TRP A 255 -13.36 21.00 -7.39
N PHE A 256 -12.50 19.98 -7.43
CA PHE A 256 -11.15 20.10 -6.85
C PHE A 256 -10.31 21.12 -7.58
N LEU A 257 -10.34 21.15 -8.94
CA LEU A 257 -9.55 22.10 -9.72
C LEU A 257 -9.94 23.55 -9.39
N ASP A 258 -11.23 23.84 -9.30
CA ASP A 258 -11.71 25.17 -8.89
C ASP A 258 -11.29 25.51 -7.45
N ALA A 259 -11.46 24.56 -6.52
CA ALA A 259 -11.08 24.74 -5.13
C ALA A 259 -9.57 24.96 -4.97
N PHE A 260 -8.74 24.25 -5.73
CA PHE A 260 -7.29 24.42 -5.76
C PHE A 260 -6.90 25.80 -6.31
N ASN A 261 -7.50 26.24 -7.42
CA ASN A 261 -7.29 27.59 -7.97
C ASN A 261 -7.61 28.66 -6.92
N TYR A 262 -8.71 28.49 -6.20
CA TYR A 262 -9.10 29.42 -5.14
C TYR A 262 -8.14 29.38 -3.95
N ALA A 263 -7.65 28.20 -3.55
CA ALA A 263 -6.66 28.07 -2.48
C ALA A 263 -5.34 28.77 -2.82
N ILE A 264 -4.86 28.65 -4.08
CA ILE A 264 -3.69 29.39 -4.58
C ILE A 264 -3.93 30.90 -4.47
N MET A 265 -5.08 31.38 -4.93
CA MET A 265 -5.44 32.80 -4.90
C MET A 265 -5.52 33.33 -3.46
N LYS A 266 -6.02 32.55 -2.52
CA LYS A 266 -6.07 32.89 -1.08
C LYS A 266 -4.71 32.82 -0.40
N LYS A 267 -3.69 32.30 -1.09
CA LYS A 267 -2.33 32.11 -0.57
C LYS A 267 -2.34 31.37 0.74
N VAL A 268 -2.98 30.20 0.73
CA VAL A 268 -2.95 29.30 1.89
C VAL A 268 -1.53 28.75 2.08
N HIS A 269 -1.11 28.55 3.32
CA HIS A 269 0.21 27.99 3.61
C HIS A 269 0.20 26.47 3.58
N ILE A 270 -0.90 25.91 4.09
CA ILE A 270 -1.04 24.45 4.26
C ILE A 270 -2.38 24.02 3.67
N LEU A 271 -2.38 22.89 3.00
CA LEU A 271 -3.58 22.23 2.50
C LEU A 271 -3.61 20.81 3.01
N ASN A 272 -4.67 20.47 3.76
CA ASN A 272 -4.94 19.09 4.18
C ASN A 272 -6.02 18.48 3.29
N LEU A 273 -5.69 17.35 2.69
CA LEU A 273 -6.59 16.52 1.93
C LEU A 273 -6.68 15.15 2.62
N SER A 274 -7.70 14.96 3.46
CA SER A 274 -7.93 13.68 4.17
C SER A 274 -8.61 12.64 3.28
N ILE A 275 -8.35 12.69 1.98
CA ILE A 275 -9.02 11.95 0.94
C ILE A 275 -8.01 11.65 -0.15
N GLY A 276 -8.17 10.51 -0.78
CA GLY A 276 -7.37 10.11 -1.92
C GLY A 276 -8.12 9.10 -2.76
N GLY A 277 -7.61 8.82 -3.93
CA GLY A 277 -8.11 7.81 -4.83
C GLY A 277 -6.98 7.00 -5.45
N PRO A 278 -7.26 5.80 -5.94
CA PRO A 278 -6.24 4.95 -6.52
C PRO A 278 -5.73 5.47 -7.88
N ASP A 279 -6.42 6.44 -8.48
CA ASP A 279 -6.11 6.90 -9.83
C ASP A 279 -5.06 8.01 -9.86
N PHE A 280 -3.78 7.62 -9.88
CA PHE A 280 -2.65 8.52 -10.14
C PHE A 280 -2.57 8.99 -11.61
N MET A 281 -3.47 8.54 -12.50
CA MET A 281 -3.55 8.90 -13.93
C MET A 281 -4.47 10.09 -14.19
N ASP A 282 -5.14 10.64 -13.18
CA ASP A 282 -5.94 11.86 -13.33
C ASP A 282 -5.02 13.09 -13.50
N GLN A 283 -4.55 13.26 -14.73
CA GLN A 283 -3.53 14.26 -15.08
C GLN A 283 -3.91 15.69 -14.74
N PRO A 284 -5.16 16.18 -14.94
CA PRO A 284 -5.52 17.54 -14.52
C PRO A 284 -5.35 17.74 -13.02
N PHE A 285 -5.67 16.72 -12.23
CA PHE A 285 -5.50 16.73 -10.77
C PHE A 285 -4.01 16.75 -10.39
N VAL A 286 -3.20 15.89 -11.01
CA VAL A 286 -1.75 15.82 -10.77
C VAL A 286 -1.06 17.12 -11.14
N ASP A 287 -1.34 17.68 -12.32
CA ASP A 287 -0.78 18.95 -12.78
C ASP A 287 -1.11 20.10 -11.80
N LYS A 288 -2.33 20.10 -11.25
CA LYS A 288 -2.78 21.12 -10.31
C LYS A 288 -2.12 20.99 -8.93
N VAL A 289 -1.86 19.76 -8.48
CA VAL A 289 -1.08 19.52 -7.25
C VAL A 289 0.35 20.07 -7.39
N TRP A 290 0.98 19.89 -8.56
CA TRP A 290 2.28 20.50 -8.84
C TRP A 290 2.23 22.02 -8.81
N GLU A 291 1.19 22.61 -9.37
CA GLU A 291 1.00 24.06 -9.35
C GLU A 291 0.84 24.60 -7.92
N LEU A 292 0.08 23.91 -7.05
CA LEU A 292 -0.08 24.25 -5.63
C LEU A 292 1.27 24.26 -4.91
N THR A 293 2.03 23.17 -5.06
CA THR A 293 3.32 23.03 -4.39
C THR A 293 4.36 24.02 -4.96
N ALA A 294 4.33 24.31 -6.28
CA ALA A 294 5.15 25.34 -6.90
C ALA A 294 4.84 26.74 -6.34
N ASN A 295 3.57 27.02 -5.96
CA ASN A 295 3.17 28.24 -5.27
C ASN A 295 3.48 28.23 -3.75
N GLY A 296 4.22 27.24 -3.26
CA GLY A 296 4.67 27.17 -1.88
C GLY A 296 3.64 26.60 -0.90
N VAL A 297 2.54 26.02 -1.38
CA VAL A 297 1.54 25.35 -0.53
C VAL A 297 2.07 24.00 -0.06
N ILE A 298 2.16 23.81 1.24
CA ILE A 298 2.55 22.52 1.84
C ILE A 298 1.32 21.63 1.84
N MET A 299 1.35 20.58 1.03
CA MET A 299 0.24 19.61 0.93
C MET A 299 0.47 18.39 1.80
N ILE A 300 -0.54 18.05 2.59
CA ILE A 300 -0.56 16.84 3.43
C ILE A 300 -1.77 16.00 3.01
N SER A 301 -1.57 14.72 2.74
CA SER A 301 -2.64 13.84 2.29
C SER A 301 -2.59 12.48 2.95
N ALA A 302 -3.76 11.86 3.14
CA ALA A 302 -3.91 10.50 3.62
C ALA A 302 -3.48 9.49 2.58
N ILE A 303 -2.67 8.47 2.97
CA ILE A 303 -2.11 7.49 2.04
C ILE A 303 -3.15 6.47 1.53
N GLY A 304 -4.31 6.36 2.18
CA GLY A 304 -5.37 5.41 1.87
C GLY A 304 -5.67 4.42 2.99
N ASN A 305 -6.80 3.72 2.88
CA ASN A 305 -7.28 2.79 3.92
C ASN A 305 -7.52 1.36 3.37
N ASP A 306 -6.81 0.99 2.31
CA ASP A 306 -6.93 -0.30 1.61
C ASP A 306 -5.85 -1.32 2.06
N GLY A 307 -5.19 -1.07 3.19
CA GLY A 307 -4.30 -2.05 3.83
C GLY A 307 -5.06 -3.24 4.42
N PRO A 308 -4.40 -4.35 4.70
CA PRO A 308 -2.95 -4.55 4.74
C PRO A 308 -2.30 -4.86 3.40
N LEU A 309 -3.04 -4.82 2.30
CA LEU A 309 -2.55 -5.12 0.97
C LEU A 309 -1.49 -4.11 0.51
N TYR A 310 -0.53 -4.58 -0.29
CA TYR A 310 0.52 -3.78 -0.88
C TYR A 310 0.11 -3.31 -2.27
N GLY A 311 0.60 -2.15 -2.69
CA GLY A 311 0.20 -1.53 -3.97
C GLY A 311 -1.06 -0.67 -3.86
N THR A 312 -1.48 -0.33 -2.66
CA THR A 312 -2.74 0.35 -2.34
C THR A 312 -2.60 1.86 -2.07
N LEU A 313 -1.51 2.47 -2.50
CA LEU A 313 -1.26 3.91 -2.28
C LEU A 313 -2.26 4.77 -3.04
N ASN A 314 -2.76 5.82 -2.38
CA ASN A 314 -3.74 6.74 -2.96
C ASN A 314 -3.09 8.04 -3.45
N ASN A 315 -3.56 8.55 -4.58
CA ASN A 315 -3.26 9.88 -5.09
C ASN A 315 -4.14 10.93 -4.32
N PRO A 316 -3.59 12.11 -3.88
CA PRO A 316 -2.28 12.66 -4.24
C PRO A 316 -1.15 12.35 -3.25
N ALA A 317 -1.40 11.53 -2.22
CA ALA A 317 -0.39 11.23 -1.19
C ALA A 317 0.85 10.50 -1.75
N ASP A 318 0.72 9.78 -2.86
CA ASP A 318 1.79 9.10 -3.57
C ASP A 318 2.72 10.06 -4.35
N GLN A 319 2.31 11.32 -4.61
CA GLN A 319 3.11 12.28 -5.37
C GLN A 319 4.36 12.76 -4.62
N MET A 320 5.41 13.14 -5.39
CA MET A 320 6.74 13.50 -4.84
C MET A 320 6.69 14.64 -3.82
N ASP A 321 5.95 15.70 -4.11
CA ASP A 321 5.95 16.92 -3.31
C ASP A 321 4.86 16.97 -2.24
N VAL A 322 3.97 15.97 -2.21
CA VAL A 322 2.94 15.81 -1.19
C VAL A 322 3.50 15.03 -0.01
N ILE A 323 3.18 15.40 1.20
CA ILE A 323 3.49 14.64 2.41
C ILE A 323 2.40 13.57 2.58
N GLY A 324 2.70 12.33 2.18
CA GLY A 324 1.81 11.18 2.31
C GLY A 324 1.91 10.59 3.71
N VAL A 325 0.77 10.47 4.39
CA VAL A 325 0.71 10.07 5.80
C VAL A 325 0.03 8.71 5.97
N GLY A 326 0.75 7.75 6.55
CA GLY A 326 0.22 6.46 6.97
C GLY A 326 -0.26 6.47 8.43
N GLY A 327 -1.06 5.44 8.80
CA GLY A 327 -1.67 5.31 10.11
C GLY A 327 -0.97 4.30 11.01
N ILE A 328 -0.82 4.63 12.30
CA ILE A 328 -0.36 3.72 13.37
C ILE A 328 -1.34 3.72 14.54
N SER A 329 -1.27 2.65 15.35
CA SER A 329 -1.93 2.58 16.66
C SER A 329 -1.12 3.26 17.75
N PHE A 330 -1.72 3.43 18.95
CA PHE A 330 -1.00 3.96 20.12
C PHE A 330 0.08 3.02 20.66
N ASP A 331 0.11 1.75 20.22
CA ASP A 331 1.18 0.80 20.54
C ASP A 331 2.31 0.81 19.49
N ASP A 332 2.37 1.83 18.64
CA ASP A 332 3.35 2.03 17.57
C ASP A 332 3.36 0.90 16.49
N HIS A 333 2.22 0.22 16.28
CA HIS A 333 2.05 -0.74 15.18
C HIS A 333 1.39 -0.08 13.98
N ILE A 334 1.81 -0.46 12.78
CA ILE A 334 1.13 -0.01 11.55
C ILE A 334 -0.32 -0.47 11.58
N ALA A 335 -1.25 0.46 11.41
CA ALA A 335 -2.68 0.16 11.38
C ALA A 335 -3.00 -0.77 10.20
N LYS A 336 -3.85 -1.77 10.43
CA LYS A 336 -4.19 -2.75 9.39
C LYS A 336 -4.74 -2.08 8.13
N PHE A 337 -5.59 -1.06 8.32
CA PHE A 337 -6.18 -0.33 7.22
C PHE A 337 -5.20 0.59 6.46
N SER A 338 -4.05 0.95 7.03
CA SER A 338 -3.12 1.88 6.37
C SER A 338 -2.62 1.31 5.05
N SER A 339 -2.92 1.98 3.95
CA SER A 339 -2.39 1.67 2.63
C SER A 339 -0.87 1.69 2.63
N ARG A 340 -0.27 0.81 1.84
CA ARG A 340 1.17 0.54 1.84
C ARG A 340 1.64 -0.08 0.54
N GLY A 341 2.95 -0.28 0.44
CA GLY A 341 3.58 -0.87 -0.72
C GLY A 341 4.13 0.18 -1.67
N MET A 342 4.29 -0.19 -2.92
CA MET A 342 4.93 0.62 -3.94
C MET A 342 4.04 0.71 -5.16
N THR A 343 4.20 1.77 -5.94
CA THR A 343 3.71 1.80 -7.32
C THR A 343 4.66 0.96 -8.18
N THR A 344 4.11 0.09 -9.02
CA THR A 344 4.92 -0.85 -9.81
C THR A 344 5.34 -0.33 -11.18
N TRP A 345 4.76 0.81 -11.61
CA TRP A 345 4.86 1.31 -12.97
C TRP A 345 5.53 2.69 -13.11
N GLU A 346 6.15 3.17 -12.05
CA GLU A 346 6.72 4.52 -12.04
C GLU A 346 8.03 4.61 -12.83
N LEU A 347 8.87 3.59 -12.70
CA LEU A 347 10.12 3.48 -13.42
C LEU A 347 10.10 2.28 -14.37
N PRO A 348 10.71 2.38 -15.57
CA PRO A 348 10.93 1.21 -16.40
C PRO A 348 11.74 0.14 -15.63
N GLN A 349 11.19 -1.06 -15.47
CA GLN A 349 11.80 -2.19 -14.75
C GLN A 349 12.15 -1.91 -13.26
N GLY A 350 11.64 -0.81 -12.71
CA GLY A 350 11.86 -0.41 -11.31
C GLY A 350 10.54 -0.19 -10.59
N TYR A 351 10.65 0.17 -9.33
CA TYR A 351 9.50 0.35 -8.43
C TYR A 351 9.23 1.83 -8.17
N GLY A 352 8.06 2.11 -7.60
CA GLY A 352 7.68 3.44 -7.19
C GLY A 352 8.54 3.99 -6.05
N ARG A 353 8.43 5.29 -5.85
CA ARG A 353 9.14 6.00 -4.79
C ARG A 353 8.72 5.54 -3.40
N LEU A 354 9.56 5.84 -2.42
CA LEU A 354 9.28 5.58 -1.01
C LEU A 354 8.04 6.34 -0.53
N LYS A 355 6.99 5.58 -0.17
CA LYS A 355 5.72 6.06 0.38
C LYS A 355 5.13 4.99 1.35
N PRO A 356 4.38 5.45 2.41
CA PRO A 356 4.15 6.83 2.82
C PRO A 356 5.45 7.57 3.12
N ASP A 357 5.42 8.90 3.28
CA ASP A 357 6.59 9.65 3.70
C ASP A 357 6.87 9.45 5.20
N ILE A 358 5.83 9.54 6.01
CA ILE A 358 5.84 9.34 7.47
C ILE A 358 4.53 8.68 7.93
N VAL A 359 4.53 8.18 9.15
CA VAL A 359 3.33 7.67 9.81
C VAL A 359 2.99 8.47 11.06
N SER A 360 1.70 8.53 11.38
CA SER A 360 1.20 9.14 12.60
C SER A 360 0.03 8.36 13.17
N TYR A 361 -0.38 8.71 14.40
CA TYR A 361 -1.49 8.04 15.04
C TYR A 361 -2.80 8.24 14.28
N GLY A 362 -3.42 7.15 13.87
CA GLY A 362 -4.66 7.12 13.09
C GLY A 362 -5.68 6.12 13.60
N THR A 363 -5.42 5.43 14.72
CA THR A 363 -6.34 4.46 15.32
C THR A 363 -6.88 5.00 16.63
N ASP A 364 -8.21 5.00 16.79
CA ASP A 364 -8.92 5.43 18.01
C ASP A 364 -8.55 6.85 18.50
N VAL A 365 -8.37 7.78 17.56
CA VAL A 365 -8.02 9.17 17.84
C VAL A 365 -9.26 9.98 18.19
N HIS A 366 -9.15 10.82 19.23
CA HIS A 366 -10.21 11.73 19.66
C HIS A 366 -10.17 13.06 18.94
N GLY A 367 -11.30 13.49 18.37
CA GLY A 367 -11.47 14.76 17.68
C GLY A 367 -12.87 15.34 17.88
N SER A 368 -13.14 16.50 17.30
CA SER A 368 -14.40 17.23 17.44
C SER A 368 -15.57 16.49 16.82
N SER A 369 -16.71 16.47 17.50
CA SER A 369 -17.98 15.94 16.98
C SER A 369 -18.85 17.07 16.45
N VAL A 370 -19.60 16.85 15.35
CA VAL A 370 -20.55 17.83 14.77
C VAL A 370 -21.50 18.41 15.80
N SER A 371 -22.01 17.58 16.72
CA SER A 371 -22.95 17.98 17.76
C SER A 371 -22.32 18.70 18.96
N GLY A 372 -21.00 18.98 18.91
CA GLY A 372 -20.21 19.40 20.07
C GLY A 372 -19.64 18.21 20.85
N GLY A 373 -18.68 18.48 21.73
CA GLY A 373 -17.92 17.42 22.43
C GLY A 373 -16.96 16.67 21.52
N CYS A 374 -16.52 15.49 21.95
CA CYS A 374 -15.52 14.69 21.25
C CYS A 374 -16.08 13.34 20.77
N ARG A 375 -15.59 12.88 19.63
CA ARG A 375 -15.79 11.52 19.14
C ARG A 375 -14.47 10.86 18.78
N THR A 376 -14.47 9.56 18.58
CA THR A 376 -13.29 8.78 18.21
C THR A 376 -13.46 8.24 16.80
N LEU A 377 -12.43 8.42 15.97
CA LEU A 377 -12.37 7.85 14.63
C LEU A 377 -11.03 7.17 14.39
N SER A 378 -11.03 6.26 13.41
CA SER A 378 -9.83 5.57 12.91
C SER A 378 -9.75 5.69 11.40
N GLY A 379 -8.55 5.87 10.86
CA GLY A 379 -8.28 6.00 9.42
C GLY A 379 -6.99 6.76 9.14
N THR A 380 -6.44 6.65 7.96
CA THR A 380 -5.36 7.54 7.50
C THR A 380 -5.87 8.97 7.30
N SER A 381 -7.18 9.11 7.02
CA SER A 381 -7.91 10.39 7.03
C SER A 381 -7.94 11.06 8.41
N VAL A 382 -7.58 10.33 9.47
CA VAL A 382 -7.38 10.83 10.84
C VAL A 382 -5.90 11.12 11.10
N ALA A 383 -4.98 10.27 10.62
CA ALA A 383 -3.53 10.48 10.75
C ALA A 383 -3.04 11.72 9.98
N SER A 384 -3.59 11.97 8.79
CA SER A 384 -3.24 13.13 7.95
C SER A 384 -3.49 14.48 8.65
N PRO A 385 -4.67 14.77 9.24
CA PRO A 385 -4.89 16.04 9.95
C PRO A 385 -4.08 16.16 11.25
N VAL A 386 -3.63 15.06 11.87
CA VAL A 386 -2.66 15.11 12.98
C VAL A 386 -1.34 15.70 12.47
N VAL A 387 -0.84 15.23 11.32
CA VAL A 387 0.36 15.79 10.69
C VAL A 387 0.11 17.21 10.20
N ALA A 388 -1.03 17.51 9.60
CA ALA A 388 -1.37 18.86 9.14
C ALA A 388 -1.42 19.87 10.29
N GLY A 389 -1.99 19.49 11.43
CA GLY A 389 -1.98 20.30 12.65
C GLY A 389 -0.57 20.51 13.19
N ALA A 390 0.25 19.45 13.21
CA ALA A 390 1.67 19.55 13.59
C ALA A 390 2.45 20.48 12.65
N VAL A 391 2.30 20.33 11.33
CA VAL A 391 2.94 21.19 10.33
C VAL A 391 2.47 22.64 10.46
N THR A 392 1.19 22.87 10.78
CA THR A 392 0.66 24.22 11.05
C THR A 392 1.32 24.85 12.26
N LEU A 393 1.48 24.06 13.32
CA LEU A 393 2.14 24.50 14.55
C LEU A 393 3.61 24.83 14.29
N LEU A 394 4.35 23.94 13.60
CA LEU A 394 5.74 24.14 13.19
C LEU A 394 5.91 25.39 12.36
N THR A 395 5.08 25.55 11.30
CA THR A 395 5.12 26.71 10.41
C THR A 395 4.94 28.02 11.18
N SER A 396 4.01 28.06 12.13
CA SER A 396 3.81 29.28 12.95
C SER A 396 5.02 29.63 13.79
N GLY A 397 5.73 28.64 14.33
CA GLY A 397 6.95 28.83 15.10
C GLY A 397 8.12 29.35 14.27
N ILE A 398 8.24 28.86 13.02
CA ILE A 398 9.31 29.29 12.11
C ILE A 398 9.03 30.68 11.53
N LEU A 399 7.77 30.99 11.18
CA LEU A 399 7.37 32.34 10.76
C LEU A 399 7.59 33.38 11.88
N ALA A 400 7.36 33.01 13.13
CA ALA A 400 7.64 33.89 14.29
C ALA A 400 9.14 34.17 14.46
N GLN A 401 10.03 33.34 13.94
CA GLN A 401 11.47 33.60 13.86
C GLN A 401 11.89 34.44 12.64
N GLY A 402 10.93 34.90 11.81
CA GLY A 402 11.22 35.62 10.57
C GLY A 402 11.80 34.75 9.45
N LYS A 403 11.71 33.41 9.57
CA LYS A 403 12.18 32.44 8.57
C LYS A 403 11.02 31.99 7.69
N VAL A 404 11.32 31.59 6.44
CA VAL A 404 10.35 31.05 5.49
C VAL A 404 10.42 29.54 5.45
N VAL A 405 9.26 28.89 5.39
CA VAL A 405 9.12 27.44 5.19
C VAL A 405 8.52 27.20 3.82
N ASN A 406 9.02 26.21 3.12
CA ASN A 406 8.52 25.78 1.82
C ASN A 406 8.19 24.27 1.84
N PRO A 407 7.51 23.72 0.81
CA PRO A 407 7.16 22.30 0.76
C PRO A 407 8.36 21.37 0.94
N ALA A 408 9.49 21.67 0.30
CA ALA A 408 10.68 20.83 0.38
C ALA A 408 11.34 20.90 1.77
N SER A 409 11.54 22.09 2.34
CA SER A 409 12.17 22.25 3.66
C SER A 409 11.34 21.61 4.78
N MET A 410 10.02 21.74 4.71
CA MET A 410 9.13 21.07 5.67
C MET A 410 9.23 19.56 5.53
N LYS A 411 9.14 19.04 4.29
CA LYS A 411 9.25 17.61 4.05
C LYS A 411 10.61 17.06 4.50
N GLN A 412 11.70 17.70 4.13
CA GLN A 412 13.06 17.32 4.59
C GLN A 412 13.17 17.24 6.11
N ALA A 413 12.62 18.24 6.81
CA ALA A 413 12.67 18.29 8.27
C ALA A 413 11.84 17.18 8.92
N LEU A 414 10.64 16.89 8.40
CA LEU A 414 9.80 15.79 8.88
C LEU A 414 10.47 14.43 8.67
N LEU A 415 11.03 14.19 7.48
CA LEU A 415 11.71 12.92 7.16
C LEU A 415 12.95 12.71 8.05
N ALA A 416 13.77 13.76 8.23
CA ALA A 416 14.99 13.68 9.01
C ALA A 416 14.76 13.56 10.53
N SER A 417 13.63 14.05 11.02
CA SER A 417 13.28 14.02 12.44
C SER A 417 12.44 12.82 12.86
N SER A 418 11.86 12.10 11.91
CA SER A 418 10.95 10.99 12.20
C SER A 418 11.63 9.85 12.94
N GLN A 419 10.87 9.17 13.80
CA GLN A 419 11.33 8.07 14.62
C GLN A 419 11.01 6.74 13.93
N ARG A 420 12.03 5.99 13.52
CA ARG A 420 11.86 4.69 12.87
C ARG A 420 11.21 3.67 13.80
N LEU A 421 10.25 2.91 13.27
CA LEU A 421 9.60 1.79 13.96
C LEU A 421 10.39 0.51 13.71
N PRO A 422 10.79 -0.24 14.75
CA PRO A 422 11.56 -1.46 14.60
C PRO A 422 10.76 -2.56 13.88
N GLY A 423 11.42 -3.33 13.01
CA GLY A 423 10.81 -4.49 12.34
C GLY A 423 9.80 -4.16 11.24
N VAL A 424 9.65 -2.90 10.87
CA VAL A 424 8.74 -2.44 9.81
C VAL A 424 9.56 -1.96 8.61
N ASN A 425 9.13 -2.33 7.39
CA ASN A 425 9.83 -1.92 6.18
C ASN A 425 9.45 -0.48 5.75
N MET A 426 10.25 0.08 4.86
CA MET A 426 10.10 1.47 4.42
C MET A 426 8.80 1.74 3.65
N PHE A 427 8.23 0.75 2.95
CA PHE A 427 6.98 0.90 2.22
C PHE A 427 5.73 0.77 3.10
N GLU A 428 5.89 0.56 4.40
CA GLU A 428 4.81 0.62 5.39
C GLU A 428 4.90 1.86 6.29
N GLN A 429 6.14 2.25 6.69
CA GLN A 429 6.35 3.35 7.64
C GLN A 429 6.93 4.62 7.02
N GLY A 430 7.44 4.58 5.79
CA GLY A 430 8.25 5.67 5.25
C GLY A 430 9.54 5.85 6.06
N HIS A 431 9.80 7.08 6.47
CA HIS A 431 10.94 7.40 7.34
C HIS A 431 10.65 7.15 8.82
N GLY A 432 9.40 6.86 9.18
CA GLY A 432 8.99 6.52 10.54
C GLY A 432 7.88 7.41 11.10
N LYS A 433 7.71 7.34 12.41
CA LYS A 433 6.70 8.07 13.17
C LYS A 433 7.04 9.55 13.33
N LEU A 434 6.06 10.43 13.21
CA LEU A 434 6.19 11.86 13.47
C LEU A 434 6.77 12.15 14.85
N ASP A 435 7.88 12.93 14.89
CA ASP A 435 8.42 13.54 16.12
C ASP A 435 8.34 15.07 16.00
N LEU A 436 7.33 15.64 16.63
CA LEU A 436 7.02 17.07 16.55
C LEU A 436 8.14 17.96 17.10
N LEU A 437 8.73 17.61 18.23
CA LEU A 437 9.74 18.44 18.87
C LEU A 437 11.06 18.40 18.12
N HIS A 438 11.45 17.21 17.64
CA HIS A 438 12.64 17.05 16.82
C HIS A 438 12.49 17.78 15.49
N ALA A 439 11.31 17.69 14.85
CA ALA A 439 11.00 18.44 13.63
C ALA A 439 11.12 19.97 13.83
N TYR A 440 10.61 20.49 14.95
CA TYR A 440 10.78 21.90 15.27
C TYR A 440 12.26 22.29 15.45
N LYS A 441 13.03 21.46 16.13
CA LYS A 441 14.47 21.66 16.33
C LYS A 441 15.22 21.72 14.99
N VAL A 442 14.94 20.76 14.10
CA VAL A 442 15.54 20.71 12.75
C VAL A 442 15.15 21.93 11.92
N LEU A 443 13.88 22.31 11.92
CA LEU A 443 13.40 23.49 11.14
C LEU A 443 13.97 24.80 11.67
N SER A 444 14.08 24.95 12.99
CA SER A 444 14.61 26.19 13.60
C SER A 444 16.09 26.42 13.26
N SER A 445 16.87 25.37 13.10
CA SER A 445 18.28 25.39 12.70
C SER A 445 18.50 25.02 11.23
N TYR A 446 17.43 24.97 10.40
CA TYR A 446 17.48 24.51 9.02
C TYR A 446 18.32 25.45 8.14
N ILE A 447 19.18 24.83 7.33
CA ILE A 447 19.93 25.48 6.25
C ILE A 447 19.39 24.94 4.93
N PRO A 448 19.03 25.81 3.95
CA PRO A 448 18.59 25.35 2.62
C PRO A 448 19.59 24.39 1.99
N GLN A 449 19.11 23.23 1.55
CA GLN A 449 19.97 22.15 1.05
C GLN A 449 19.18 21.16 0.19
N VAL A 450 19.93 20.31 -0.51
CA VAL A 450 19.37 19.14 -1.22
C VAL A 450 19.49 17.91 -0.32
N SER A 451 18.49 17.04 -0.36
CA SER A 451 18.51 15.76 0.33
C SER A 451 17.85 14.65 -0.47
N PHE A 452 18.02 13.41 -0.06
CA PHE A 452 17.46 12.23 -0.70
C PHE A 452 16.38 11.56 0.17
N SER A 453 15.44 10.91 -0.50
CA SER A 453 14.46 10.02 0.13
C SER A 453 14.40 8.69 -0.67
N PRO A 454 14.90 7.58 -0.11
CA PRO A 454 15.59 7.43 1.17
C PRO A 454 16.95 8.15 1.21
N SER A 455 17.43 8.51 2.41
CA SER A 455 18.68 9.26 2.60
C SER A 455 19.94 8.41 2.46
N TYR A 456 19.79 7.12 2.26
CA TYR A 456 20.85 6.13 1.98
C TYR A 456 20.21 4.89 1.33
N VAL A 457 21.03 4.04 0.70
CA VAL A 457 20.63 2.76 0.13
C VAL A 457 21.51 1.68 0.75
N ASP A 458 20.95 0.88 1.66
CA ASP A 458 21.68 -0.24 2.29
C ASP A 458 20.94 -1.56 2.05
N LEU A 459 21.37 -2.29 1.03
CA LEU A 459 20.78 -3.59 0.68
C LEU A 459 21.18 -4.71 1.66
N THR A 460 21.84 -4.39 2.76
CA THR A 460 22.12 -5.33 3.86
C THR A 460 21.16 -5.15 5.04
N GLU A 461 20.36 -4.07 5.06
CA GLU A 461 19.38 -3.75 6.11
C GLU A 461 17.98 -4.28 5.77
N CYS A 462 17.79 -5.61 5.83
CA CYS A 462 16.60 -6.27 5.32
C CYS A 462 15.27 -5.99 6.06
N GLN A 463 15.31 -5.55 7.29
CA GLN A 463 14.08 -5.16 8.00
C GLN A 463 13.47 -3.87 7.42
N TYR A 464 14.30 -2.95 6.98
CA TYR A 464 13.86 -1.66 6.47
C TYR A 464 13.80 -1.59 4.94
N MET A 465 14.85 -2.03 4.25
CA MET A 465 14.99 -1.90 2.79
C MET A 465 14.24 -2.97 1.96
N TRP A 466 13.29 -3.71 2.57
CA TRP A 466 12.46 -4.64 1.80
C TRP A 466 11.81 -3.92 0.60
N PRO A 467 11.75 -4.52 -0.61
CA PRO A 467 12.20 -5.86 -0.98
C PRO A 467 13.65 -5.91 -1.47
N TYR A 468 14.32 -4.79 -1.65
CA TYR A 468 15.65 -4.69 -2.29
C TYR A 468 16.73 -5.50 -1.59
N CYS A 469 16.61 -5.69 -0.29
CA CYS A 469 17.59 -6.41 0.53
C CYS A 469 17.28 -7.91 0.72
N THR A 470 16.14 -8.40 0.20
CA THR A 470 15.69 -9.78 0.46
C THR A 470 16.57 -10.85 -0.17
N GLN A 471 17.36 -10.46 -1.15
CA GLN A 471 18.38 -11.31 -1.74
C GLN A 471 19.64 -10.49 -2.05
N PRO A 472 20.85 -11.05 -1.80
CA PRO A 472 22.11 -10.42 -2.19
C PRO A 472 22.21 -10.30 -3.71
N LEU A 473 23.08 -9.42 -4.18
CA LEU A 473 23.43 -9.33 -5.59
C LEU A 473 24.37 -10.47 -5.99
N TYR A 474 24.36 -10.86 -7.25
CA TYR A 474 25.28 -11.84 -7.82
C TYR A 474 25.52 -11.58 -9.30
N TYR A 475 26.66 -12.03 -9.78
CA TYR A 475 27.00 -11.94 -11.20
C TYR A 475 25.95 -12.66 -12.06
N THR A 476 25.58 -12.10 -13.21
CA THR A 476 24.48 -12.55 -14.09
C THR A 476 23.06 -12.35 -13.57
N GLY A 477 22.89 -11.70 -12.43
CA GLY A 477 21.56 -11.30 -11.95
C GLY A 477 21.00 -10.11 -12.74
N ILE A 478 19.66 -10.02 -12.83
CA ILE A 478 19.00 -8.80 -13.34
C ILE A 478 19.34 -7.63 -12.40
N PRO A 479 19.68 -6.45 -12.93
CA PRO A 479 20.00 -5.28 -12.11
C PRO A 479 18.85 -4.93 -11.15
N VAL A 480 19.18 -4.68 -9.89
CA VAL A 480 18.22 -4.16 -8.90
C VAL A 480 18.11 -2.64 -9.08
N ILE A 481 16.91 -2.13 -9.32
CA ILE A 481 16.68 -0.70 -9.55
C ILE A 481 16.01 -0.10 -8.32
N VAL A 482 16.68 0.88 -7.69
CA VAL A 482 16.19 1.62 -6.53
C VAL A 482 15.74 3.01 -6.96
N ASN A 483 14.51 3.38 -6.62
CA ASN A 483 13.99 4.72 -6.85
C ASN A 483 14.31 5.63 -5.66
N VAL A 484 14.98 6.75 -5.93
CA VAL A 484 15.35 7.75 -4.93
C VAL A 484 14.77 9.10 -5.35
N THR A 485 13.97 9.70 -4.48
CA THR A 485 13.48 11.07 -4.68
C THR A 485 14.55 12.07 -4.24
N VAL A 486 14.82 13.06 -5.09
CA VAL A 486 15.73 14.16 -4.82
C VAL A 486 14.91 15.36 -4.38
N LEU A 487 15.08 15.85 -3.15
CA LEU A 487 14.36 16.96 -2.56
C LEU A 487 15.22 18.23 -2.61
N ASN A 488 14.80 19.24 -3.37
CA ASN A 488 15.50 20.51 -3.52
C ASN A 488 14.95 21.58 -2.56
N GLY A 489 15.57 21.70 -1.39
CA GLY A 489 15.22 22.75 -0.42
C GLY A 489 15.79 24.12 -0.71
N LEU A 490 16.58 24.30 -1.80
CA LEU A 490 17.20 25.57 -2.18
C LEU A 490 16.21 26.52 -2.86
N ALA A 491 15.46 25.99 -3.85
CA ALA A 491 14.44 26.73 -4.59
C ALA A 491 13.45 25.78 -5.28
N VAL A 492 12.32 26.32 -5.78
CA VAL A 492 11.28 25.56 -6.50
C VAL A 492 11.79 24.87 -7.76
N PHE A 493 12.82 25.41 -8.37
CA PHE A 493 13.48 24.85 -9.56
C PHE A 493 14.95 24.56 -9.29
N GLY A 494 15.41 23.44 -9.76
CA GLY A 494 16.82 23.05 -9.79
C GLY A 494 17.17 22.30 -11.07
N LYS A 495 18.43 22.29 -11.43
CA LYS A 495 18.94 21.56 -12.59
C LYS A 495 20.13 20.71 -12.15
N VAL A 496 20.16 19.47 -12.58
CA VAL A 496 21.34 18.63 -12.44
C VAL A 496 22.39 19.12 -13.43
N VAL A 497 23.56 19.52 -12.93
CA VAL A 497 24.61 20.16 -13.76
C VAL A 497 25.51 19.12 -14.39
N ASP A 498 25.96 18.16 -13.59
CA ASP A 498 26.86 17.10 -14.02
C ASP A 498 26.17 15.75 -13.96
N VAL A 499 26.67 14.81 -14.78
CA VAL A 499 26.21 13.42 -14.68
C VAL A 499 26.51 12.90 -13.27
N PRO A 500 25.56 12.28 -12.56
CA PRO A 500 25.82 11.71 -11.25
C PRO A 500 26.98 10.70 -11.30
N VAL A 501 27.87 10.72 -10.31
CA VAL A 501 29.10 9.95 -10.29
C VAL A 501 29.03 8.86 -9.22
N TRP A 502 29.39 7.63 -9.56
CA TRP A 502 29.62 6.56 -8.59
C TRP A 502 31.04 6.65 -8.03
N CYS A 503 31.15 6.74 -6.73
CA CYS A 503 32.39 6.84 -5.97
C CYS A 503 32.57 5.59 -5.08
N PRO A 504 33.15 4.49 -5.59
CA PRO A 504 33.39 3.29 -4.82
C PRO A 504 34.45 3.52 -3.73
N TYR A 505 34.21 2.97 -2.54
CA TYR A 505 35.23 2.93 -1.49
C TYR A 505 36.20 1.79 -1.77
N SER A 506 37.49 2.11 -1.91
CA SER A 506 38.52 1.13 -2.31
C SER A 506 38.75 0.04 -1.24
N HIS A 507 38.62 0.38 0.04
CA HIS A 507 38.78 -0.58 1.13
C HIS A 507 37.51 -1.46 1.35
N ASP A 508 36.38 -1.07 0.81
CA ASP A 508 35.09 -1.79 0.92
C ASP A 508 34.66 -2.43 -0.39
N ASN A 509 35.60 -2.75 -1.27
CA ASN A 509 35.39 -3.47 -2.53
C ASN A 509 34.32 -2.84 -3.46
N GLY A 510 34.07 -1.55 -3.34
CA GLY A 510 33.04 -0.85 -4.12
C GLY A 510 33.19 -0.97 -5.63
N HIS A 511 34.39 -1.28 -6.12
CA HIS A 511 34.71 -1.50 -7.54
C HIS A 511 34.09 -2.78 -8.13
N TYR A 512 33.58 -3.70 -7.30
CA TYR A 512 32.79 -4.87 -7.76
C TYR A 512 31.33 -4.56 -8.05
N LEU A 513 30.87 -3.34 -7.78
CA LEU A 513 29.53 -2.90 -8.09
C LEU A 513 29.54 -1.97 -9.30
N ASP A 514 28.80 -2.35 -10.34
CA ASP A 514 28.51 -1.49 -11.48
C ASP A 514 27.20 -0.73 -11.19
N VAL A 515 27.27 0.60 -11.21
CA VAL A 515 26.13 1.48 -10.88
C VAL A 515 25.79 2.32 -12.11
N THR A 516 24.54 2.21 -12.55
CA THR A 516 23.98 3.05 -13.62
C THR A 516 22.89 3.93 -13.07
N ILE A 517 22.93 5.20 -13.45
CA ILE A 517 21.99 6.18 -12.88
C ILE A 517 21.21 6.85 -14.01
N ARG A 518 19.88 6.72 -13.95
CA ARG A 518 18.96 7.56 -14.73
C ARG A 518 18.35 8.58 -13.78
N TYR A 519 18.11 9.79 -14.24
CA TYR A 519 17.66 10.88 -13.36
C TYR A 519 16.86 11.92 -14.13
N SER A 520 16.02 12.67 -13.41
CA SER A 520 15.40 13.88 -13.95
C SER A 520 16.44 14.98 -14.08
N GLN A 521 16.60 15.54 -15.29
CA GLN A 521 17.55 16.64 -15.53
C GLN A 521 17.16 17.93 -14.79
N THR A 522 15.86 18.07 -14.54
CA THR A 522 15.28 19.21 -13.81
C THR A 522 14.53 18.71 -12.58
N LEU A 523 14.65 19.46 -11.49
CA LEU A 523 13.89 19.28 -10.27
C LEU A 523 12.80 20.33 -10.23
N TRP A 524 11.54 19.95 -10.47
CA TRP A 524 10.39 20.86 -10.49
C TRP A 524 9.06 20.09 -10.30
N PRO A 525 8.15 20.65 -9.45
CA PRO A 525 8.43 21.63 -8.41
C PRO A 525 9.15 20.97 -7.24
N TRP A 526 10.17 21.58 -6.68
CA TRP A 526 10.94 21.15 -5.50
C TRP A 526 11.62 19.79 -5.56
N SER A 527 11.17 18.87 -6.40
CA SER A 527 11.64 17.48 -6.39
C SER A 527 11.98 16.97 -7.77
N GLY A 528 12.77 15.89 -7.78
CA GLY A 528 13.05 15.07 -8.94
C GLY A 528 13.30 13.62 -8.51
N TRP A 529 13.63 12.77 -9.45
CA TRP A 529 13.89 11.35 -9.20
C TRP A 529 15.24 10.91 -9.74
N MET A 530 15.76 9.87 -9.13
CA MET A 530 16.97 9.16 -9.55
C MET A 530 16.70 7.66 -9.47
N ALA A 531 16.83 6.95 -10.59
CA ALA A 531 16.76 5.51 -10.70
C ALA A 531 18.16 4.94 -10.70
N ILE A 532 18.50 4.18 -9.68
CA ILE A 532 19.83 3.61 -9.47
C ILE A 532 19.76 2.13 -9.78
N ALA A 533 20.36 1.70 -10.90
CA ALA A 533 20.48 0.31 -11.28
C ALA A 533 21.81 -0.26 -10.77
N LEU A 534 21.73 -1.32 -10.00
CA LEU A 534 22.83 -1.99 -9.34
C LEU A 534 23.07 -3.37 -9.96
N SER A 535 24.25 -3.62 -10.48
CA SER A 535 24.67 -4.91 -11.00
C SER A 535 26.09 -5.26 -10.52
N VAL A 536 26.44 -6.53 -10.61
CA VAL A 536 27.75 -7.01 -10.18
C VAL A 536 28.70 -6.96 -11.37
N SER A 537 29.87 -6.33 -11.17
CA SER A 537 30.91 -6.17 -12.22
C SER A 537 31.43 -7.51 -12.72
N GLN A 538 31.74 -7.56 -14.02
CA GLN A 538 32.37 -8.75 -14.65
C GLN A 538 33.78 -9.05 -14.12
N THR A 539 34.39 -8.11 -13.43
CA THR A 539 35.77 -8.25 -12.88
C THR A 539 35.81 -9.03 -11.58
N ILE A 540 34.65 -9.35 -10.98
CA ILE A 540 34.59 -10.04 -9.69
C ILE A 540 35.06 -11.51 -9.81
N PRO A 541 35.84 -12.03 -8.85
CA PRO A 541 36.13 -13.45 -8.79
C PRO A 541 34.85 -14.27 -8.59
N LYS A 542 34.71 -15.41 -9.27
CA LYS A 542 33.48 -16.20 -9.30
C LYS A 542 33.00 -16.67 -7.92
N ASP A 543 33.93 -16.93 -7.01
CA ASP A 543 33.62 -17.43 -5.65
C ASP A 543 33.64 -16.34 -4.57
N TRP A 544 33.72 -15.08 -4.99
CA TRP A 544 33.81 -13.97 -4.07
C TRP A 544 32.47 -13.71 -3.37
N SER A 545 32.52 -13.45 -2.07
CA SER A 545 31.36 -13.06 -1.24
C SER A 545 31.78 -12.00 -0.25
N GLY A 546 30.95 -10.98 -0.09
CA GLY A 546 31.22 -9.90 0.87
C GLY A 546 30.33 -8.68 0.65
N ASN A 547 30.56 -7.67 1.47
CA ASN A 547 29.89 -6.38 1.34
C ASN A 547 30.70 -5.43 0.46
N VAL A 548 29.99 -4.61 -0.30
CA VAL A 548 30.53 -3.54 -1.14
C VAL A 548 29.90 -2.22 -0.75
N ALA A 549 30.68 -1.13 -0.76
CA ALA A 549 30.16 0.19 -0.40
C ALA A 549 30.81 1.32 -1.19
N GLY A 550 30.09 2.42 -1.24
CA GLY A 550 30.49 3.68 -1.86
C GLY A 550 29.41 4.75 -1.68
N HIS A 551 29.46 5.78 -2.48
CA HIS A 551 28.40 6.78 -2.55
C HIS A 551 28.19 7.28 -3.98
N ILE A 552 27.02 7.82 -4.24
CA ILE A 552 26.72 8.54 -5.47
C ILE A 552 26.81 10.02 -5.18
N GLU A 553 27.61 10.73 -5.96
CA GLU A 553 27.73 12.18 -5.91
C GLU A 553 26.83 12.82 -6.95
N LEU A 554 26.01 13.80 -6.52
CA LEU A 554 25.07 14.54 -7.36
C LEU A 554 25.26 16.03 -7.15
N THR A 555 25.49 16.79 -8.25
CA THR A 555 25.60 18.26 -8.22
C THR A 555 24.38 18.90 -8.84
N ILE A 556 23.75 19.81 -8.11
CA ILE A 556 22.55 20.52 -8.50
C ILE A 556 22.81 22.02 -8.48
N GLU A 557 22.50 22.70 -9.58
CA GLU A 557 22.41 24.14 -9.67
C GLU A 557 20.99 24.58 -9.29
N SER A 558 20.87 25.43 -8.27
CA SER A 558 19.60 26.01 -7.84
C SER A 558 19.85 27.35 -7.18
N ALA A 559 18.98 28.34 -7.41
CA ALA A 559 19.15 29.70 -6.89
C ALA A 559 20.54 30.31 -7.17
N ASN A 560 21.11 30.03 -8.36
CA ASN A 560 22.44 30.47 -8.80
C ASN A 560 23.60 29.97 -7.96
N THR A 561 23.43 28.84 -7.29
CA THR A 561 24.48 28.16 -6.51
C THR A 561 24.53 26.68 -6.88
N ASN A 562 25.73 26.14 -6.93
CA ASN A 562 25.95 24.71 -7.08
C ASN A 562 26.01 24.05 -5.70
N TYR A 563 25.27 22.96 -5.55
CA TYR A 563 25.22 22.19 -4.32
C TYR A 563 25.48 20.72 -4.61
N THR A 564 26.55 20.18 -4.04
CA THR A 564 26.90 18.76 -4.17
C THR A 564 26.45 17.99 -2.96
N VAL A 565 25.81 16.82 -3.21
CA VAL A 565 25.27 15.96 -2.18
C VAL A 565 25.60 14.49 -2.48
N ASN A 566 25.87 13.72 -1.42
CA ASN A 566 26.29 12.32 -1.51
C ASN A 566 25.21 11.39 -0.99
N LEU A 567 24.86 10.36 -1.79
CA LEU A 567 23.99 9.28 -1.39
C LEU A 567 24.82 8.04 -1.03
N PRO A 568 24.96 7.67 0.24
CA PRO A 568 25.65 6.44 0.62
C PRO A 568 24.93 5.19 0.11
N LEU A 569 25.71 4.23 -0.40
CA LEU A 569 25.23 2.98 -0.96
C LEU A 569 26.05 1.80 -0.44
N ARG A 570 25.37 0.73 -0.01
CA ARG A 570 25.96 -0.53 0.42
C ARG A 570 25.14 -1.70 -0.12
N ALA A 571 25.81 -2.76 -0.54
CA ALA A 571 25.16 -3.98 -0.97
C ALA A 571 25.96 -5.21 -0.53
N ALA A 572 25.30 -6.36 -0.46
CA ALA A 572 25.95 -7.66 -0.29
C ALA A 572 26.01 -8.37 -1.64
N ILE A 573 27.16 -8.97 -1.94
CA ILE A 573 27.38 -9.80 -3.14
C ILE A 573 27.71 -11.22 -2.70
N ILE A 574 27.16 -12.19 -3.41
CA ILE A 574 27.45 -13.62 -3.23
C ILE A 574 27.86 -14.25 -4.55
N PRO A 575 28.48 -15.44 -4.53
CA PRO A 575 28.65 -16.25 -5.74
C PRO A 575 27.30 -16.50 -6.41
N PRO A 576 27.25 -16.66 -7.75
CA PRO A 576 26.00 -16.94 -8.44
C PRO A 576 25.30 -18.17 -7.85
N PRO A 577 24.03 -18.07 -7.46
CA PRO A 577 23.29 -19.21 -6.96
C PRO A 577 23.18 -20.33 -8.00
N PRO A 578 23.05 -21.60 -7.59
CA PRO A 578 22.82 -22.69 -8.53
C PRO A 578 21.59 -22.40 -9.40
N ARG A 579 21.70 -22.68 -10.70
CA ARG A 579 20.67 -22.41 -11.69
C ARG A 579 19.27 -22.88 -11.26
N ILE A 580 19.18 -24.09 -10.67
CA ILE A 580 17.92 -24.69 -10.22
C ILE A 580 17.23 -23.88 -9.10
N ARG A 581 17.97 -23.07 -8.37
CA ARG A 581 17.43 -22.18 -7.32
C ARG A 581 17.06 -20.78 -7.84
N ARG A 582 17.29 -20.48 -9.13
CA ARG A 582 16.98 -19.19 -9.73
C ARG A 582 15.68 -19.28 -10.51
N ILE A 583 14.71 -18.48 -10.13
CA ILE A 583 13.38 -18.36 -10.73
C ILE A 583 13.28 -17.00 -11.40
N LEU A 584 12.81 -16.97 -12.65
CA LEU A 584 12.48 -15.77 -13.37
C LEU A 584 10.95 -15.56 -13.30
N TRP A 585 10.50 -14.44 -12.75
CA TRP A 585 9.09 -14.04 -12.70
C TRP A 585 8.76 -13.21 -13.93
N ASP A 586 7.73 -13.60 -14.67
CA ASP A 586 7.21 -12.85 -15.80
C ASP A 586 6.34 -11.67 -15.32
N GLN A 587 6.83 -10.45 -15.50
CA GLN A 587 6.11 -9.21 -15.26
C GLN A 587 5.70 -8.52 -16.57
N TYR A 588 6.34 -8.91 -17.69
CA TYR A 588 6.09 -8.24 -18.96
C TYR A 588 4.68 -8.47 -19.47
N HIS A 589 4.15 -9.68 -19.27
CA HIS A 589 2.84 -10.08 -19.76
C HIS A 589 1.67 -9.78 -18.82
N ASN A 590 1.92 -9.11 -17.69
CA ASN A 590 0.85 -8.52 -16.89
C ASN A 590 0.52 -7.13 -17.41
N LEU A 591 -0.77 -6.85 -17.58
CA LEU A 591 -1.28 -5.58 -18.10
C LEU A 591 -1.72 -4.67 -16.97
N ARG A 592 -1.55 -3.38 -17.21
CA ARG A 592 -2.08 -2.35 -16.34
C ARG A 592 -3.33 -1.76 -16.96
N TYR A 593 -4.43 -1.89 -16.24
CA TYR A 593 -5.72 -1.38 -16.68
C TYR A 593 -5.99 0.02 -16.13
N PRO A 594 -6.63 0.89 -16.94
CA PRO A 594 -7.24 2.08 -16.38
C PRO A 594 -8.50 1.69 -15.58
N PRO A 595 -8.97 2.52 -14.66
CA PRO A 595 -10.23 2.30 -13.97
C PRO A 595 -11.37 2.00 -14.94
N GLY A 596 -12.12 0.95 -14.67
CA GLY A 596 -13.23 0.52 -15.50
C GLY A 596 -12.97 -0.62 -16.50
N TYR A 597 -11.72 -1.08 -16.60
CA TYR A 597 -11.31 -2.14 -17.53
C TYR A 597 -10.61 -3.32 -16.86
N PHE A 598 -10.74 -3.49 -15.58
CA PHE A 598 -10.06 -4.53 -14.84
C PHE A 598 -10.69 -5.92 -15.05
N PRO A 599 -9.89 -7.01 -15.02
CA PRO A 599 -10.31 -8.36 -15.38
C PRO A 599 -11.23 -9.04 -14.36
N ARG A 600 -11.12 -8.73 -13.08
CA ARG A 600 -11.77 -9.45 -11.96
C ARG A 600 -11.35 -10.91 -11.88
N ASP A 601 -10.17 -11.16 -11.41
CA ASP A 601 -9.58 -12.50 -11.32
C ASP A 601 -10.44 -13.45 -10.50
N ASN A 602 -11.00 -13.01 -9.40
CA ASN A 602 -11.99 -13.76 -8.65
C ASN A 602 -13.41 -13.25 -8.94
N LEU A 603 -14.20 -14.04 -9.65
CA LEU A 603 -15.59 -13.67 -10.01
C LEU A 603 -16.55 -13.56 -8.82
N ASN A 604 -16.19 -14.08 -7.65
CA ASN A 604 -16.95 -13.95 -6.41
C ASN A 604 -16.68 -12.63 -5.69
N VAL A 605 -15.54 -12.00 -5.95
CA VAL A 605 -15.14 -10.72 -5.37
C VAL A 605 -15.60 -9.56 -6.25
N LYS A 606 -16.12 -8.51 -5.63
CA LYS A 606 -16.47 -7.27 -6.32
C LYS A 606 -15.57 -6.17 -5.80
N ASN A 607 -15.14 -5.28 -6.69
CA ASN A 607 -14.33 -4.10 -6.36
C ASN A 607 -13.00 -4.46 -5.69
N ASP A 608 -12.18 -5.23 -6.38
CA ASP A 608 -10.81 -5.49 -5.98
C ASP A 608 -9.93 -4.25 -6.25
N PRO A 609 -9.29 -3.67 -5.22
CA PRO A 609 -8.46 -2.48 -5.42
C PRO A 609 -7.17 -2.76 -6.17
N LEU A 610 -6.75 -4.01 -6.35
CA LEU A 610 -5.51 -4.39 -7.02
C LEU A 610 -5.67 -4.81 -8.47
N ASP A 611 -6.84 -5.28 -8.91
CA ASP A 611 -7.08 -5.77 -10.27
C ASP A 611 -6.67 -4.79 -11.39
N TRP A 612 -6.69 -3.51 -11.14
CA TRP A 612 -6.33 -2.48 -12.13
C TRP A 612 -4.88 -2.04 -12.11
N ASN A 613 -4.11 -2.43 -11.07
CA ASN A 613 -2.71 -2.04 -10.93
C ASN A 613 -1.75 -3.01 -11.62
N ALA A 614 -2.24 -4.05 -12.21
CA ALA A 614 -1.57 -5.25 -12.70
C ALA A 614 -0.90 -6.06 -11.56
N ASP A 615 -0.77 -7.34 -11.80
CA ASP A 615 -0.13 -8.28 -10.88
C ASP A 615 1.35 -8.00 -10.73
N HIS A 616 1.83 -8.11 -9.51
CA HIS A 616 3.23 -7.91 -9.22
C HIS A 616 3.69 -8.71 -8.00
N ILE A 617 4.90 -9.26 -8.10
CA ILE A 617 5.47 -10.13 -7.06
C ILE A 617 5.69 -9.45 -5.71
N HIS A 618 5.68 -8.12 -5.64
CA HIS A 618 5.85 -7.35 -4.39
C HIS A 618 4.58 -6.64 -3.95
N THR A 619 3.47 -6.83 -4.63
CA THR A 619 2.16 -6.30 -4.26
C THR A 619 1.20 -7.43 -3.88
N ASN A 620 0.32 -7.84 -4.77
CA ASN A 620 -0.63 -8.93 -4.51
C ASN A 620 0.07 -10.29 -4.30
N PHE A 621 1.21 -10.58 -4.94
CA PHE A 621 1.98 -11.82 -4.72
C PHE A 621 3.13 -11.71 -3.71
N LYS A 622 3.09 -10.73 -2.80
CA LYS A 622 4.10 -10.55 -1.75
C LYS A 622 4.31 -11.79 -0.89
N GLY A 623 3.22 -12.47 -0.51
CA GLY A 623 3.27 -13.70 0.31
C GLY A 623 4.01 -14.82 -0.41
N LEU A 624 3.69 -15.03 -1.68
CA LEU A 624 4.40 -15.96 -2.57
C LEU A 624 5.89 -15.64 -2.65
N TYR A 625 6.24 -14.38 -2.88
CA TYR A 625 7.65 -13.95 -2.91
C TYR A 625 8.40 -14.28 -1.62
N GLN A 626 7.79 -13.96 -0.47
CA GLN A 626 8.38 -14.26 0.84
C GLN A 626 8.53 -15.77 1.06
N HIS A 627 7.56 -16.56 0.62
CA HIS A 627 7.61 -18.01 0.68
C HIS A 627 8.77 -18.56 -0.16
N LEU A 628 8.88 -18.19 -1.42
CA LEU A 628 9.96 -18.60 -2.31
C LEU A 628 11.34 -18.22 -1.75
N ARG A 629 11.47 -17.00 -1.20
CA ARG A 629 12.72 -16.57 -0.57
C ARG A 629 13.08 -17.39 0.67
N SER A 630 12.08 -17.68 1.53
CA SER A 630 12.30 -18.49 2.73
C SER A 630 12.63 -19.96 2.40
N SER A 631 12.13 -20.48 1.28
CA SER A 631 12.46 -21.80 0.72
C SER A 631 13.82 -21.84 0.01
N GLY A 632 14.56 -20.72 -0.03
CA GLY A 632 15.92 -20.63 -0.55
C GLY A 632 16.02 -20.46 -2.07
N TYR A 633 14.95 -20.03 -2.73
CA TYR A 633 14.98 -19.63 -4.14
C TYR A 633 15.35 -18.16 -4.30
N TYR A 634 15.97 -17.83 -5.43
CA TYR A 634 16.30 -16.47 -5.86
C TYR A 634 15.35 -16.08 -6.97
N VAL A 635 14.60 -15.01 -6.79
CA VAL A 635 13.56 -14.58 -7.72
C VAL A 635 13.96 -13.26 -8.37
N GLU A 636 13.98 -13.26 -9.68
CA GLU A 636 14.26 -12.10 -10.52
C GLU A 636 13.02 -11.74 -11.34
N VAL A 637 12.78 -10.45 -11.56
CA VAL A 637 11.57 -9.95 -12.25
C VAL A 637 11.95 -9.55 -13.68
N LEU A 638 11.26 -10.18 -14.66
CA LEU A 638 11.44 -9.89 -16.08
C LEU A 638 10.42 -8.83 -16.53
N GLY A 639 10.88 -7.62 -16.79
CA GLY A 639 10.07 -6.52 -17.33
C GLY A 639 10.20 -6.30 -18.84
N GLU A 640 10.76 -7.27 -19.59
CA GLU A 640 11.04 -7.24 -21.02
C GLU A 640 10.52 -8.52 -21.69
N PRO A 641 10.36 -8.53 -23.04
CA PRO A 641 9.98 -9.75 -23.73
C PRO A 641 10.92 -10.93 -23.45
N TYR A 642 10.43 -12.15 -23.62
CA TYR A 642 11.21 -13.37 -23.38
C TYR A 642 12.51 -13.47 -24.21
N THR A 643 12.60 -12.75 -25.33
CA THR A 643 13.83 -12.66 -26.11
C THR A 643 14.99 -11.99 -25.37
N CYS A 644 14.70 -11.30 -24.26
CA CYS A 644 15.68 -10.48 -23.53
C CYS A 644 16.33 -11.17 -22.33
N PHE A 645 16.00 -12.42 -22.01
CA PHE A 645 16.66 -13.15 -20.94
C PHE A 645 17.50 -14.34 -21.45
N ASN A 646 18.48 -14.74 -20.65
CA ASN A 646 19.31 -15.92 -20.95
C ASN A 646 18.85 -17.12 -20.11
N ALA A 647 18.23 -18.10 -20.76
CA ALA A 647 17.68 -19.31 -20.14
C ALA A 647 18.71 -20.17 -19.39
N THR A 648 20.00 -20.05 -19.72
CA THR A 648 21.06 -20.80 -19.02
C THR A 648 21.22 -20.39 -17.56
N ASN A 649 20.72 -19.21 -17.20
CA ASN A 649 20.82 -18.67 -15.84
C ASN A 649 19.71 -19.16 -14.91
N TYR A 650 18.57 -19.65 -15.43
CA TYR A 650 17.38 -19.92 -14.66
C TYR A 650 16.96 -21.39 -14.67
N GLY A 651 16.51 -21.91 -13.53
CA GLY A 651 15.90 -23.24 -13.42
C GLY A 651 14.46 -23.24 -13.90
N ALA A 652 13.72 -22.18 -13.60
CA ALA A 652 12.32 -22.04 -13.96
C ALA A 652 11.96 -20.61 -14.38
N LEU A 653 11.04 -20.51 -15.36
CA LEU A 653 10.25 -19.32 -15.66
C LEU A 653 8.87 -19.50 -15.02
N LEU A 654 8.48 -18.56 -14.18
CA LEU A 654 7.19 -18.55 -13.49
C LEU A 654 6.30 -17.49 -14.16
N VAL A 655 5.22 -17.97 -14.77
CA VAL A 655 4.22 -17.17 -15.48
C VAL A 655 2.92 -17.28 -14.68
N ILE A 656 2.50 -16.19 -14.08
CA ILE A 656 1.28 -16.15 -13.28
C ILE A 656 0.37 -15.11 -13.89
N ASP A 657 -0.83 -15.55 -14.19
CA ASP A 657 -1.93 -14.72 -14.66
C ASP A 657 -1.59 -13.78 -15.83
N PRO A 658 -1.01 -14.30 -16.93
CA PRO A 658 -0.61 -13.44 -18.03
C PRO A 658 -1.84 -12.95 -18.80
N GLU A 659 -1.90 -11.66 -19.04
CA GLU A 659 -3.02 -10.99 -19.70
C GLU A 659 -2.66 -10.46 -21.10
N GLU A 660 -1.36 -10.31 -21.40
CA GLU A 660 -0.85 -9.80 -22.66
C GLU A 660 -0.84 -10.90 -23.75
N GLU A 661 -0.74 -10.48 -24.99
CA GLU A 661 -0.41 -11.36 -26.12
C GLU A 661 1.10 -11.66 -26.12
N PHE A 662 1.50 -12.77 -26.76
CA PHE A 662 2.92 -13.14 -26.95
C PHE A 662 3.40 -12.83 -28.37
N PHE A 663 4.62 -12.31 -28.50
CA PHE A 663 5.26 -12.22 -29.81
C PHE A 663 5.59 -13.62 -30.34
N SER A 664 5.52 -13.80 -31.68
CA SER A 664 5.87 -15.05 -32.34
C SER A 664 7.33 -15.47 -32.04
N GLU A 665 8.23 -14.50 -31.87
CA GLU A 665 9.63 -14.69 -31.51
C GLU A 665 9.77 -15.23 -30.08
N GLU A 666 8.90 -14.82 -29.17
CA GLU A 666 8.88 -15.31 -27.79
C GLU A 666 8.47 -16.78 -27.71
N ILE A 667 7.43 -17.15 -28.44
CA ILE A 667 6.96 -18.54 -28.53
C ILE A 667 8.09 -19.45 -29.07
N THR A 668 8.78 -18.99 -30.12
CA THR A 668 9.92 -19.70 -30.73
C THR A 668 11.10 -19.79 -29.73
N LYS A 669 11.38 -18.70 -29.01
CA LYS A 669 12.45 -18.65 -28.00
C LYS A 669 12.18 -19.62 -26.84
N ILE A 670 10.99 -19.60 -26.25
CA ILE A 670 10.64 -20.49 -25.12
C ILE A 670 10.72 -21.96 -25.55
N LYS A 671 10.24 -22.30 -26.77
CA LYS A 671 10.39 -23.64 -27.35
C LYS A 671 11.85 -24.06 -27.40
N THR A 672 12.71 -23.20 -27.90
CA THR A 672 14.16 -23.44 -28.01
C THR A 672 14.83 -23.56 -26.65
N ASP A 673 14.44 -22.73 -25.68
CA ASP A 673 15.00 -22.70 -24.33
C ASP A 673 14.66 -23.96 -23.52
N ILE A 674 13.43 -24.44 -23.62
CA ILE A 674 13.02 -25.70 -23.02
C ILE A 674 13.80 -26.88 -23.64
N ALA A 675 13.91 -26.93 -25.00
CA ALA A 675 14.55 -28.02 -25.70
C ALA A 675 16.08 -28.07 -25.47
N ASN A 676 16.75 -26.92 -25.57
CA ASN A 676 18.22 -26.86 -25.62
C ASN A 676 18.86 -26.52 -24.26
N TYR A 677 18.16 -25.83 -23.39
CA TYR A 677 18.71 -25.38 -22.12
C TYR A 677 17.97 -25.97 -20.91
N ASN A 678 17.05 -26.90 -21.12
CA ASN A 678 16.24 -27.52 -20.03
C ASN A 678 15.60 -26.47 -19.12
N LEU A 679 15.10 -25.36 -19.67
CA LEU A 679 14.32 -24.40 -18.92
C LEU A 679 12.99 -25.04 -18.54
N SER A 680 12.57 -24.90 -17.27
CA SER A 680 11.24 -25.31 -16.86
C SER A 680 10.30 -24.09 -16.90
N VAL A 681 9.05 -24.30 -17.32
CA VAL A 681 8.04 -23.25 -17.37
C VAL A 681 6.87 -23.66 -16.46
N ILE A 682 6.56 -22.82 -15.50
CA ILE A 682 5.48 -23.05 -14.53
C ILE A 682 4.43 -21.96 -14.79
N ILE A 683 3.22 -22.35 -15.10
CA ILE A 683 2.12 -21.47 -15.45
C ILE A 683 0.99 -21.67 -14.44
N PHE A 684 0.58 -20.58 -13.81
CA PHE A 684 -0.68 -20.48 -13.09
C PHE A 684 -1.60 -19.59 -13.93
N ALA A 685 -2.61 -20.16 -14.52
CA ALA A 685 -3.59 -19.46 -15.34
C ALA A 685 -4.79 -19.04 -14.49
N ASP A 686 -5.72 -18.33 -15.09
CA ASP A 686 -7.00 -17.99 -14.50
C ASP A 686 -8.11 -18.18 -15.55
N TRP A 687 -9.32 -17.69 -15.28
CA TRP A 687 -10.47 -17.89 -16.13
C TRP A 687 -10.45 -17.01 -17.40
N TYR A 688 -11.08 -17.52 -18.46
CA TYR A 688 -11.40 -16.77 -19.67
C TYR A 688 -12.64 -17.34 -20.33
N ASN A 689 -13.70 -16.53 -20.44
CA ASN A 689 -14.92 -16.94 -21.15
C ASN A 689 -15.63 -15.73 -21.76
N VAL A 690 -15.74 -15.69 -23.10
CA VAL A 690 -16.34 -14.57 -23.84
C VAL A 690 -17.76 -14.27 -23.39
N SER A 691 -18.57 -15.29 -23.11
CA SER A 691 -19.96 -15.12 -22.67
C SER A 691 -20.05 -14.57 -21.25
N VAL A 692 -19.19 -15.06 -20.35
CA VAL A 692 -19.08 -14.56 -18.98
C VAL A 692 -18.59 -13.11 -19.00
N MET A 693 -17.54 -12.78 -19.77
CA MET A 693 -17.02 -11.41 -19.91
C MET A 693 -18.11 -10.44 -20.37
N LYS A 694 -18.91 -10.83 -21.36
CA LYS A 694 -20.06 -10.02 -21.82
C LYS A 694 -21.14 -9.87 -20.75
N LYS A 695 -21.31 -10.85 -19.87
CA LYS A 695 -22.32 -10.88 -18.82
C LYS A 695 -21.92 -10.07 -17.59
N ILE A 696 -20.66 -10.14 -17.17
CA ILE A 696 -20.16 -9.42 -16.00
C ILE A 696 -19.94 -7.93 -16.23
N LYS A 697 -20.00 -7.47 -17.51
CA LYS A 697 -20.05 -6.04 -17.79
C LYS A 697 -21.21 -5.40 -17.01
N PHE A 698 -21.01 -4.22 -16.51
CA PHE A 698 -22.07 -3.45 -15.87
C PHE A 698 -22.15 -2.04 -16.45
N PHE A 699 -23.34 -1.48 -16.38
CA PHE A 699 -23.54 -0.09 -16.75
C PHE A 699 -23.37 0.79 -15.53
N ASP A 700 -22.38 1.67 -15.57
CA ASP A 700 -22.15 2.62 -14.49
C ASP A 700 -23.04 3.85 -14.67
N GLU A 701 -23.97 4.03 -13.74
CA GLU A 701 -24.95 5.12 -13.78
C GLU A 701 -24.29 6.50 -13.66
N ASN A 702 -23.09 6.59 -13.07
CA ASN A 702 -22.39 7.85 -12.89
C ASN A 702 -21.67 8.29 -14.17
N THR A 703 -20.93 7.37 -14.82
CA THR A 703 -20.20 7.65 -16.04
C THR A 703 -21.06 7.44 -17.32
N LYS A 704 -22.25 6.82 -17.17
CA LYS A 704 -23.13 6.41 -18.28
C LYS A 704 -22.47 5.49 -19.31
N GLN A 705 -21.47 4.73 -18.90
CA GLN A 705 -20.71 3.81 -19.75
C GLN A 705 -20.85 2.36 -19.30
N TRP A 706 -20.63 1.46 -20.25
CA TRP A 706 -20.48 0.04 -19.99
C TRP A 706 -19.02 -0.27 -19.65
N TRP A 707 -18.81 -0.82 -18.50
CA TRP A 707 -17.52 -1.30 -18.03
C TRP A 707 -17.42 -2.79 -18.26
N MET A 708 -16.31 -3.22 -18.83
CA MET A 708 -16.12 -4.59 -19.27
C MET A 708 -14.62 -4.93 -19.16
N PRO A 709 -14.27 -6.14 -18.72
CA PRO A 709 -12.89 -6.57 -18.76
C PRO A 709 -12.38 -6.63 -20.20
N VAL A 710 -11.12 -6.29 -20.39
CA VAL A 710 -10.44 -6.34 -21.71
C VAL A 710 -10.08 -7.78 -22.04
N THR A 711 -9.71 -8.56 -21.03
CA THR A 711 -9.51 -10.00 -21.05
C THR A 711 -10.27 -10.66 -19.89
N GLY A 712 -10.17 -11.96 -19.70
CA GLY A 712 -10.60 -12.66 -18.48
C GLY A 712 -9.62 -12.42 -17.34
N GLY A 713 -9.60 -13.21 -16.32
CA GLY A 713 -8.54 -13.23 -15.33
C GLY A 713 -7.18 -13.48 -15.97
N SER A 714 -7.11 -14.36 -16.99
CA SER A 714 -5.91 -14.57 -17.82
C SER A 714 -6.25 -14.51 -19.31
N ASN A 715 -5.26 -14.23 -20.18
CA ASN A 715 -5.41 -14.33 -21.63
C ASN A 715 -5.21 -15.77 -22.11
N ILE A 716 -6.21 -16.63 -21.90
CA ILE A 716 -6.16 -18.04 -22.28
C ILE A 716 -5.91 -18.25 -23.79
N PRO A 717 -6.48 -17.45 -24.73
CA PRO A 717 -6.13 -17.56 -26.14
C PRO A 717 -4.62 -17.38 -26.41
N ALA A 718 -4.00 -16.41 -25.78
CA ALA A 718 -2.56 -16.17 -25.93
C ALA A 718 -1.72 -17.30 -25.29
N LEU A 719 -2.12 -17.78 -24.10
CA LEU A 719 -1.50 -18.95 -23.49
C LEU A 719 -1.61 -20.20 -24.35
N ASN A 720 -2.73 -20.41 -25.02
CA ASN A 720 -2.91 -21.51 -25.96
C ASN A 720 -1.94 -21.41 -27.16
N ASP A 721 -1.69 -20.21 -27.67
CA ASP A 721 -0.67 -20.00 -28.71
C ASP A 721 0.73 -20.33 -28.22
N LEU A 722 1.09 -19.92 -26.98
CA LEU A 722 2.37 -20.25 -26.33
C LEU A 722 2.56 -21.75 -26.13
N LEU A 723 1.49 -22.46 -25.76
CA LEU A 723 1.48 -23.89 -25.40
C LEU A 723 1.22 -24.83 -26.60
N ALA A 724 0.72 -24.28 -27.71
CA ALA A 724 0.41 -25.05 -28.93
C ALA A 724 1.58 -25.92 -29.44
N PRO A 725 2.87 -25.48 -29.39
CA PRO A 725 3.99 -26.30 -29.83
C PRO A 725 4.16 -27.63 -29.06
N TYR A 726 3.51 -27.75 -27.90
CA TYR A 726 3.58 -28.93 -27.00
C TYR A 726 2.29 -29.75 -27.00
N GLY A 727 1.27 -29.34 -27.78
CA GLY A 727 -0.03 -30.02 -27.82
C GLY A 727 -0.84 -29.82 -26.51
N ILE A 728 -0.58 -28.74 -25.78
CA ILE A 728 -1.27 -28.37 -24.56
C ILE A 728 -2.25 -27.23 -24.86
N SER A 729 -3.47 -27.33 -24.32
CA SER A 729 -4.46 -26.26 -24.44
C SER A 729 -5.37 -26.17 -23.22
N LEU A 730 -5.82 -24.96 -22.93
CA LEU A 730 -6.78 -24.60 -21.90
C LEU A 730 -8.14 -24.27 -22.51
N GLY A 731 -9.21 -24.54 -21.75
CA GLY A 731 -10.59 -24.33 -22.19
C GLY A 731 -11.16 -22.99 -21.73
N SER A 732 -12.40 -22.73 -22.16
CA SER A 732 -13.13 -21.50 -21.85
C SER A 732 -14.17 -21.63 -20.74
N ASN A 733 -14.33 -22.82 -20.12
CA ASN A 733 -15.24 -22.96 -19.00
C ASN A 733 -14.57 -22.48 -17.71
N VAL A 734 -15.37 -21.83 -16.85
CA VAL A 734 -14.92 -21.31 -15.56
C VAL A 734 -15.42 -22.20 -14.44
N TYR A 735 -14.52 -22.63 -13.59
CA TYR A 735 -14.84 -23.56 -12.50
C TYR A 735 -14.47 -22.98 -11.13
N TYR A 736 -15.20 -23.43 -10.11
CA TYR A 736 -14.94 -23.08 -8.70
C TYR A 736 -15.30 -24.26 -7.77
N GLY A 737 -14.73 -24.28 -6.60
CA GLY A 737 -15.05 -25.26 -5.55
C GLY A 737 -13.89 -25.53 -4.61
N GLU A 738 -14.17 -26.30 -3.57
CA GLU A 738 -13.14 -26.82 -2.67
C GLU A 738 -12.85 -28.28 -3.01
N TYR A 739 -11.60 -28.66 -3.00
CA TYR A 739 -11.18 -30.05 -3.18
C TYR A 739 -10.02 -30.40 -2.25
N GLU A 740 -9.78 -31.69 -2.11
CA GLU A 740 -8.65 -32.23 -1.35
C GLU A 740 -7.60 -32.80 -2.32
N MET A 741 -6.32 -32.51 -2.05
CA MET A 741 -5.19 -33.09 -2.74
C MET A 741 -4.22 -33.66 -1.71
N GLY A 742 -4.18 -34.98 -1.57
CA GLY A 742 -3.58 -35.65 -0.43
C GLY A 742 -4.31 -35.28 0.87
N ASP A 743 -3.58 -34.76 1.84
CA ASP A 743 -4.10 -34.31 3.13
C ASP A 743 -4.42 -32.79 3.16
N ARG A 744 -4.28 -32.11 2.01
CA ARG A 744 -4.41 -30.64 1.89
C ARG A 744 -5.73 -30.27 1.23
N LYS A 745 -6.40 -29.27 1.82
CA LYS A 745 -7.54 -28.60 1.19
C LYS A 745 -7.04 -27.48 0.30
N VAL A 746 -7.68 -27.33 -0.86
CA VAL A 746 -7.42 -26.27 -1.82
C VAL A 746 -8.75 -25.64 -2.22
N HIS A 747 -8.76 -24.34 -2.36
CA HIS A 747 -9.90 -23.58 -2.89
C HIS A 747 -9.58 -23.19 -4.34
N TYR A 748 -10.46 -23.53 -5.26
CA TYR A 748 -10.42 -23.13 -6.67
C TYR A 748 -11.44 -22.03 -6.86
N SER A 749 -10.96 -20.81 -7.09
CA SER A 749 -11.83 -19.62 -6.95
C SER A 749 -12.59 -19.30 -8.23
N SER A 750 -11.89 -19.18 -9.35
CA SER A 750 -12.45 -18.87 -10.68
C SER A 750 -11.48 -19.29 -11.75
N GLY A 751 -11.19 -20.58 -11.86
CA GLY A 751 -10.13 -21.06 -12.76
C GLY A 751 -10.63 -21.72 -14.02
N THR A 752 -9.70 -21.95 -14.95
CA THR A 752 -9.89 -22.66 -16.21
C THR A 752 -9.65 -24.18 -16.08
N HIS A 753 -9.63 -24.91 -17.17
CA HIS A 753 -9.36 -26.35 -17.23
C HIS A 753 -8.50 -26.73 -18.42
N ILE A 754 -7.82 -27.86 -18.33
CA ILE A 754 -6.99 -28.42 -19.40
C ILE A 754 -7.88 -29.19 -20.38
N THR A 755 -7.82 -28.84 -21.66
CA THR A 755 -8.61 -29.50 -22.72
C THR A 755 -7.78 -30.48 -23.55
N SER A 756 -6.47 -30.23 -23.69
CA SER A 756 -5.54 -31.11 -24.39
C SER A 756 -4.22 -31.17 -23.62
N PHE A 757 -3.63 -32.36 -23.56
CA PHE A 757 -2.35 -32.57 -22.87
C PHE A 757 -1.60 -33.77 -23.47
N PRO A 758 -0.25 -33.76 -23.54
CA PRO A 758 0.54 -34.89 -24.05
C PRO A 758 0.26 -36.18 -23.26
N ASN A 759 0.20 -37.33 -23.99
CA ASN A 759 -0.11 -38.64 -23.38
C ASN A 759 0.93 -39.11 -22.34
N GLU A 760 2.17 -38.65 -22.49
CA GLU A 760 3.28 -38.92 -21.57
C GLU A 760 3.19 -38.06 -20.30
N GLY A 761 2.37 -37.02 -20.31
CA GLY A 761 2.18 -36.14 -19.15
C GLY A 761 1.23 -36.71 -18.11
N ILE A 762 1.23 -36.08 -16.96
CA ILE A 762 0.35 -36.35 -15.82
C ILE A 762 -0.68 -35.25 -15.75
N VAL A 763 -1.94 -35.58 -15.63
CA VAL A 763 -3.04 -34.66 -15.50
C VAL A 763 -3.87 -35.04 -14.29
N VAL A 764 -4.01 -34.13 -13.34
CA VAL A 764 -4.85 -34.31 -12.16
C VAL A 764 -6.21 -33.66 -12.39
N ALA A 765 -7.27 -34.40 -12.16
CA ALA A 765 -8.64 -33.91 -12.21
C ALA A 765 -9.28 -33.88 -10.83
N LYS A 766 -10.12 -32.89 -10.61
CA LYS A 766 -10.87 -32.71 -9.36
C LYS A 766 -12.33 -32.36 -9.66
N THR A 767 -13.21 -32.76 -8.76
CA THR A 767 -14.65 -32.52 -8.87
C THR A 767 -14.96 -31.08 -8.49
N LEU A 768 -15.41 -30.27 -9.45
CA LEU A 768 -15.69 -28.83 -9.31
C LEU A 768 -17.03 -28.46 -9.95
N LYS A 769 -17.52 -27.25 -9.68
CA LYS A 769 -18.76 -26.69 -10.21
C LYS A 769 -18.46 -25.69 -11.34
N ASN A 770 -19.34 -25.66 -12.35
CA ASN A 770 -19.21 -24.71 -13.46
C ASN A 770 -19.79 -23.34 -13.05
N GLN A 771 -18.92 -22.38 -12.72
CA GLN A 771 -19.28 -21.00 -12.35
C GLN A 771 -19.82 -20.21 -13.56
N GLY A 772 -19.27 -20.47 -14.74
CA GLY A 772 -19.70 -19.80 -15.97
C GLY A 772 -21.16 -20.08 -16.31
N GLU A 773 -21.65 -21.30 -16.14
CA GLU A 773 -23.06 -21.65 -16.32
C GLU A 773 -23.95 -20.95 -15.28
N GLU A 774 -23.53 -20.89 -14.03
CA GLU A 774 -24.26 -20.20 -12.95
C GLU A 774 -24.40 -18.69 -13.25
N ILE A 775 -23.32 -18.02 -13.63
CA ILE A 775 -23.32 -16.60 -14.00
C ILE A 775 -24.22 -16.34 -15.23
N LEU A 776 -24.24 -17.24 -16.20
CA LEU A 776 -25.05 -17.10 -17.42
C LEU A 776 -26.54 -17.36 -17.18
N GLY A 777 -26.97 -17.77 -15.99
CA GLY A 777 -28.35 -17.98 -15.59
C GLY A 777 -28.80 -19.43 -15.61
N GLY A 778 -27.87 -20.37 -15.56
CA GLY A 778 -28.10 -21.81 -15.33
C GLY A 778 -28.54 -22.14 -13.91
N ASP A 779 -28.76 -23.40 -13.65
CA ASP A 779 -29.24 -23.89 -12.36
C ASP A 779 -28.18 -23.67 -11.27
N LYS A 780 -28.53 -22.93 -10.21
CA LYS A 780 -27.64 -22.69 -9.06
C LYS A 780 -27.26 -23.95 -8.26
N SER A 781 -27.86 -25.10 -8.57
CA SER A 781 -27.52 -26.40 -8.01
C SER A 781 -26.28 -27.01 -8.64
N GLY A 782 -25.57 -26.27 -9.48
CA GLY A 782 -24.39 -26.57 -10.29
C GLY A 782 -23.94 -28.02 -10.26
N ARG A 783 -24.03 -28.70 -11.41
CA ARG A 783 -23.58 -30.08 -11.54
C ARG A 783 -22.07 -30.15 -11.26
N GLU A 784 -21.68 -30.94 -10.29
CA GLU A 784 -20.27 -31.27 -10.04
C GLU A 784 -19.74 -32.14 -11.17
N VAL A 785 -18.59 -31.77 -11.72
CA VAL A 785 -17.94 -32.45 -12.84
C VAL A 785 -16.45 -32.63 -12.49
N ASP A 786 -15.87 -33.74 -12.94
CA ASP A 786 -14.44 -33.95 -12.83
C ASP A 786 -13.71 -33.09 -13.87
N VAL A 787 -12.88 -32.16 -13.39
CA VAL A 787 -12.23 -31.12 -14.15
C VAL A 787 -10.71 -31.32 -14.10
N PRO A 788 -10.01 -31.44 -15.24
CA PRO A 788 -8.55 -31.45 -15.29
C PRO A 788 -7.98 -30.07 -14.96
N ILE A 789 -7.31 -29.93 -13.81
CA ILE A 789 -6.86 -28.64 -13.27
C ILE A 789 -5.36 -28.46 -13.21
N LEU A 790 -4.59 -29.57 -13.09
CA LEU A 790 -3.13 -29.54 -13.00
C LEU A 790 -2.53 -30.48 -14.03
N GLY A 791 -1.57 -29.99 -14.81
CA GLY A 791 -0.81 -30.75 -15.79
C GLY A 791 0.68 -30.67 -15.56
N LEU A 792 1.37 -31.80 -15.63
CA LEU A 792 2.81 -31.93 -15.47
C LEU A 792 3.38 -32.69 -16.68
N TYR A 793 4.17 -32.02 -17.50
CA TYR A 793 4.78 -32.60 -18.69
C TYR A 793 6.30 -32.45 -18.64
N LYS A 794 7.00 -33.56 -18.84
CA LYS A 794 8.46 -33.59 -18.95
C LYS A 794 8.85 -33.69 -20.42
N SER A 795 9.43 -32.60 -20.94
CA SER A 795 10.17 -32.57 -22.19
C SER A 795 11.68 -32.71 -21.89
N SER A 796 12.54 -31.91 -22.52
CA SER A 796 13.92 -31.70 -22.00
C SER A 796 13.91 -30.93 -20.67
N GLY A 797 13.16 -29.84 -20.58
CA GLY A 797 12.73 -29.18 -19.33
C GLY A 797 11.34 -29.66 -18.91
N TYR A 798 10.72 -29.00 -17.94
CA TYR A 798 9.37 -29.30 -17.46
C TYR A 798 8.40 -28.17 -17.87
N ILE A 799 7.18 -28.58 -18.21
CA ILE A 799 6.05 -27.67 -18.38
C ILE A 799 5.01 -28.06 -17.34
N VAL A 800 4.69 -27.12 -16.44
CA VAL A 800 3.68 -27.32 -15.41
C VAL A 800 2.60 -26.26 -15.59
N LEU A 801 1.35 -26.68 -15.54
CA LEU A 801 0.20 -25.84 -15.77
C LEU A 801 -0.85 -26.09 -14.69
N TYR A 802 -1.29 -25.05 -14.02
CA TYR A 802 -2.40 -25.06 -13.06
C TYR A 802 -3.42 -23.98 -13.44
N GLY A 803 -4.70 -24.25 -13.25
CA GLY A 803 -5.77 -23.46 -13.86
C GLY A 803 -6.35 -22.32 -13.02
N ASP A 804 -5.79 -22.02 -11.82
CA ASP A 804 -6.30 -20.98 -10.92
C ASP A 804 -5.15 -20.30 -10.15
N SER A 805 -4.88 -19.02 -10.42
CA SER A 805 -3.81 -18.25 -9.78
C SER A 805 -4.21 -17.69 -8.40
N ASN A 806 -5.49 -17.61 -8.11
CA ASN A 806 -6.06 -16.94 -6.94
C ASN A 806 -5.54 -17.47 -5.59
N CYS A 807 -5.16 -18.76 -5.50
CA CYS A 807 -4.58 -19.30 -4.28
C CYS A 807 -3.15 -18.81 -3.97
N LEU A 808 -2.52 -18.09 -4.89
CA LEU A 808 -1.23 -17.44 -4.73
C LEU A 808 -1.35 -15.94 -4.40
N ASP A 809 -2.49 -15.31 -4.74
CA ASP A 809 -2.73 -13.88 -4.58
C ASP A 809 -3.18 -13.54 -3.16
N ASN A 810 -2.45 -12.67 -2.48
CA ASN A 810 -2.74 -12.23 -1.11
C ASN A 810 -4.11 -11.57 -0.93
N ASN A 811 -4.71 -11.05 -1.98
CA ASN A 811 -6.02 -10.42 -1.96
C ASN A 811 -7.15 -11.45 -1.99
N HIS A 812 -6.94 -12.56 -2.68
CA HIS A 812 -7.93 -13.60 -2.91
C HIS A 812 -7.73 -14.87 -2.07
N ILE A 813 -6.63 -14.98 -1.32
CA ILE A 813 -6.30 -16.18 -0.54
C ILE A 813 -7.36 -16.45 0.54
N GLU A 814 -8.12 -17.51 0.36
CA GLU A 814 -8.86 -18.19 1.41
C GLU A 814 -8.04 -19.32 2.03
N ILE A 815 -7.39 -20.12 1.18
CA ILE A 815 -6.44 -21.19 1.54
C ILE A 815 -5.27 -21.10 0.56
N ASP A 816 -4.05 -20.87 1.05
CA ASP A 816 -2.87 -20.79 0.18
C ASP A 816 -2.49 -22.15 -0.43
N CYS A 817 -1.90 -22.10 -1.62
CA CYS A 817 -1.37 -23.26 -2.33
C CYS A 817 0.16 -23.26 -2.48
N TYR A 818 0.88 -22.54 -1.61
CA TYR A 818 2.35 -22.47 -1.68
C TYR A 818 3.01 -23.85 -1.58
N TRP A 819 2.41 -24.75 -0.81
CA TRP A 819 2.88 -26.13 -0.70
C TRP A 819 2.86 -26.88 -2.04
N MET A 820 1.87 -26.57 -2.92
CA MET A 820 1.78 -27.18 -4.26
C MET A 820 2.93 -26.66 -5.15
N LEU A 821 3.24 -25.38 -5.07
CA LEU A 821 4.40 -24.83 -5.76
C LEU A 821 5.71 -25.43 -5.25
N ASP A 822 5.84 -25.65 -3.94
CA ASP A 822 7.00 -26.35 -3.37
C ASP A 822 7.13 -27.78 -3.92
N ALA A 823 6.04 -28.53 -4.00
CA ALA A 823 6.01 -29.87 -4.58
C ALA A 823 6.36 -29.87 -6.09
N ILE A 824 5.88 -28.87 -6.83
CA ILE A 824 6.24 -28.67 -8.24
C ILE A 824 7.75 -28.39 -8.36
N MET A 825 8.29 -27.49 -7.55
CA MET A 825 9.72 -27.14 -7.56
C MET A 825 10.61 -28.32 -7.15
N GLU A 826 10.17 -29.15 -6.21
CA GLU A 826 10.84 -30.40 -5.86
C GLU A 826 10.85 -31.36 -7.04
N TYR A 827 9.73 -31.56 -7.72
CA TYR A 827 9.65 -32.38 -8.93
C TYR A 827 10.60 -31.90 -10.03
N ILE A 828 10.61 -30.62 -10.31
CA ILE A 828 11.50 -30.02 -11.32
C ILE A 828 12.97 -30.22 -10.96
N SER A 829 13.31 -30.11 -9.67
CA SER A 829 14.70 -30.18 -9.21
C SER A 829 15.26 -31.61 -9.10
N THR A 830 14.43 -32.59 -8.71
CA THR A 830 14.84 -33.95 -8.41
C THR A 830 14.41 -34.93 -9.48
N GLY A 831 13.38 -34.62 -10.26
CA GLY A 831 12.70 -35.56 -11.18
C GLY A 831 11.77 -36.56 -10.46
N ASN A 832 11.70 -36.52 -9.12
CA ASN A 832 10.85 -37.42 -8.35
C ASN A 832 9.44 -36.83 -8.25
N LEU A 833 8.47 -37.53 -8.80
CA LEU A 833 7.08 -37.08 -8.75
C LEU A 833 6.50 -37.27 -7.35
N PRO A 834 6.00 -36.19 -6.68
CA PRO A 834 5.30 -36.33 -5.40
C PRO A 834 4.07 -37.21 -5.51
N HIS A 835 3.85 -38.09 -4.50
CA HIS A 835 2.72 -39.01 -4.48
C HIS A 835 1.37 -38.32 -4.61
N VAL A 836 1.24 -37.13 -4.06
CA VAL A 836 0.03 -36.31 -4.09
C VAL A 836 -0.48 -36.00 -5.50
N PHE A 837 0.38 -35.99 -6.53
CA PHE A 837 0.00 -35.79 -7.91
C PHE A 837 -0.37 -37.08 -8.68
N LEU A 838 -0.25 -38.23 -8.05
CA LEU A 838 -0.58 -39.49 -8.68
C LEU A 838 -1.98 -40.01 -8.35
N GLU A 839 -2.59 -39.55 -7.24
CA GLU A 839 -3.84 -40.11 -6.71
C GLU A 839 -5.04 -39.93 -7.65
N ASP A 840 -5.15 -38.82 -8.38
CA ASP A 840 -6.30 -38.49 -9.26
C ASP A 840 -5.87 -38.29 -10.72
N ASN A 841 -4.89 -39.06 -11.17
CA ASN A 841 -4.36 -38.94 -12.53
C ASN A 841 -5.36 -39.46 -13.56
N VAL A 842 -5.69 -38.63 -14.54
CA VAL A 842 -6.59 -38.94 -15.64
C VAL A 842 -5.88 -38.84 -16.99
N LYS A 843 -6.34 -39.58 -18.00
CA LYS A 843 -5.88 -39.47 -19.39
C LYS A 843 -6.88 -38.62 -20.17
N ILE A 844 -6.41 -37.57 -20.78
CA ILE A 844 -7.21 -36.72 -21.68
C ILE A 844 -7.09 -37.31 -23.08
N SER A 845 -8.22 -37.64 -23.71
CA SER A 845 -8.25 -38.09 -25.08
C SER A 845 -8.08 -36.91 -26.06
N ASN A 846 -6.96 -36.84 -26.77
CA ASN A 846 -6.62 -35.78 -27.71
C ASN A 846 -7.46 -35.79 -28.99
N ASN A 847 -8.46 -36.69 -29.14
CA ASN A 847 -9.21 -36.87 -30.39
C ASN A 847 -10.10 -35.70 -30.81
N ASN A 848 -10.29 -34.70 -29.91
CA ASN A 848 -11.15 -33.54 -30.17
C ASN A 848 -10.45 -32.17 -30.02
N ALA A 849 -9.13 -32.14 -29.92
CA ALA A 849 -8.33 -30.94 -29.59
C ALA A 849 -8.49 -29.75 -30.58
N THR A 850 -8.97 -30.02 -31.80
CA THR A 850 -9.14 -29.01 -32.84
C THR A 850 -10.48 -28.26 -32.79
N HIS A 851 -11.42 -28.67 -31.92
CA HIS A 851 -12.78 -28.13 -31.92
C HIS A 851 -13.09 -27.12 -30.81
N TYR A 852 -12.19 -26.91 -29.86
CA TYR A 852 -12.49 -26.05 -28.68
C TYR A 852 -11.34 -25.10 -28.32
N LEU A 853 -10.67 -24.48 -29.29
CA LEU A 853 -9.78 -23.36 -29.04
C LEU A 853 -10.62 -22.20 -28.51
N THR A 854 -10.18 -21.64 -27.40
CA THR A 854 -10.83 -20.47 -26.79
C THR A 854 -10.75 -19.29 -27.74
N GLU A 855 -11.91 -18.76 -28.13
CA GLU A 855 -12.00 -17.64 -29.05
C GLU A 855 -11.65 -16.33 -28.36
N ARG A 856 -10.91 -15.45 -29.05
CA ARG A 856 -10.67 -14.09 -28.58
C ARG A 856 -11.95 -13.28 -28.60
N LEU A 857 -12.18 -12.44 -27.60
CA LEU A 857 -13.31 -11.53 -27.57
C LEU A 857 -13.17 -10.51 -28.69
N GLU A 858 -14.09 -10.56 -29.68
CA GLU A 858 -14.14 -9.55 -30.72
C GLU A 858 -14.50 -8.17 -30.17
N HIS A 859 -13.90 -7.14 -30.74
CA HIS A 859 -14.10 -5.75 -30.35
C HIS A 859 -13.69 -5.40 -28.90
N ASN A 860 -12.83 -6.21 -28.26
CA ASN A 860 -12.20 -5.80 -27.01
C ASN A 860 -11.23 -4.62 -27.25
N GLU A 861 -10.88 -3.91 -26.21
CA GLU A 861 -9.98 -2.77 -26.28
C GLU A 861 -8.54 -3.11 -25.92
N LEU A 862 -8.16 -4.38 -25.89
CA LEU A 862 -6.82 -4.87 -25.51
C LEU A 862 -5.71 -4.13 -26.28
N HIS A 863 -5.92 -3.86 -27.56
CA HIS A 863 -4.97 -3.12 -28.41
C HIS A 863 -4.63 -1.70 -27.91
N LYS A 864 -5.41 -1.13 -26.98
CA LYS A 864 -5.13 0.17 -26.37
C LYS A 864 -4.11 0.07 -25.24
N TYR A 865 -4.00 -1.09 -24.60
CA TYR A 865 -3.18 -1.33 -23.40
C TYR A 865 -2.02 -2.27 -23.68
N SER A 866 -2.14 -3.08 -24.74
CA SER A 866 -1.15 -4.05 -25.18
C SER A 866 0.15 -3.39 -25.64
N LYS A 867 1.25 -4.04 -25.29
CA LYS A 867 2.61 -3.75 -25.78
C LYS A 867 2.94 -4.59 -27.04
N VAL A 868 2.08 -5.56 -27.36
CA VAL A 868 2.31 -6.56 -28.44
C VAL A 868 1.45 -6.28 -29.66
N ILE A 869 0.20 -5.83 -29.47
CA ILE A 869 -0.73 -5.60 -30.56
C ILE A 869 -1.22 -4.15 -30.64
N ARG A 870 -1.55 -3.69 -31.84
CA ARG A 870 -2.11 -2.36 -32.11
C ARG A 870 -3.21 -2.43 -33.18
N LYS A 871 -4.19 -1.54 -33.07
CA LYS A 871 -5.20 -1.35 -34.12
C LYS A 871 -4.62 -0.54 -35.28
N SER A 872 -4.80 -1.05 -36.50
CA SER A 872 -4.44 -0.40 -37.75
C SER A 872 -5.67 -0.38 -38.66
N ASP A 873 -5.61 0.35 -39.80
CA ASP A 873 -6.69 0.40 -40.79
C ASP A 873 -7.03 -0.97 -41.39
N SER A 874 -6.07 -1.90 -41.36
CA SER A 874 -6.23 -3.30 -41.84
C SER A 874 -6.71 -4.27 -40.76
N GLY A 875 -6.93 -3.80 -39.51
CA GLY A 875 -7.30 -4.63 -38.36
C GLY A 875 -6.27 -4.59 -37.25
N ILE A 876 -6.31 -5.59 -36.38
CA ILE A 876 -5.31 -5.74 -35.30
C ILE A 876 -4.04 -6.34 -35.86
N VAL A 877 -2.90 -5.68 -35.63
CA VAL A 877 -1.58 -6.11 -36.08
C VAL A 877 -0.62 -6.22 -34.92
N GLN A 878 0.28 -7.21 -34.99
CA GLN A 878 1.37 -7.35 -34.04
C GLN A 878 2.40 -6.23 -34.28
N LEU A 879 2.85 -5.62 -33.18
CA LEU A 879 3.97 -4.67 -33.19
C LEU A 879 5.30 -5.40 -33.41
N PRO A 880 6.33 -4.72 -33.94
CA PRO A 880 7.66 -5.29 -33.95
C PRO A 880 8.14 -5.47 -32.48
N ILE A 881 8.80 -6.60 -32.23
CA ILE A 881 9.33 -6.88 -30.91
C ILE A 881 10.33 -5.77 -30.51
N PRO A 882 10.21 -5.20 -29.31
CA PRO A 882 11.13 -4.16 -28.88
C PRO A 882 12.55 -4.73 -28.73
N LEU A 883 13.53 -3.90 -29.04
CA LEU A 883 14.93 -4.21 -28.75
C LEU A 883 15.06 -4.37 -27.23
N CYS A 884 15.80 -5.39 -26.79
CA CYS A 884 16.11 -5.56 -25.39
C CYS A 884 16.78 -4.28 -24.91
N VAL A 885 16.18 -3.63 -23.93
CA VAL A 885 16.86 -2.61 -23.18
C VAL A 885 17.88 -3.37 -22.32
N THR A 886 18.95 -3.90 -22.95
CA THR A 886 20.18 -3.90 -22.24
C THR A 886 20.24 -2.51 -21.68
N ILE A 887 20.14 -2.37 -20.37
CA ILE A 887 20.56 -1.15 -19.69
C ILE A 887 21.94 -0.96 -20.25
N ASP A 888 22.04 -0.10 -21.28
CA ASP A 888 23.33 0.29 -21.83
C ASP A 888 23.96 1.00 -20.65
N LEU A 889 24.70 0.20 -19.89
CA LEU A 889 25.39 0.59 -18.68
C LEU A 889 26.52 1.52 -19.16
N ALA A 890 26.12 2.70 -19.64
CA ALA A 890 27.06 3.81 -19.80
C ALA A 890 27.65 3.96 -18.40
N LYS A 891 28.79 3.32 -18.21
CA LYS A 891 29.50 3.21 -16.94
C LYS A 891 29.60 4.60 -16.38
N THR A 892 28.89 4.86 -15.32
CA THR A 892 28.98 6.12 -14.57
C THR A 892 30.45 6.35 -14.28
N ILE A 893 30.97 7.55 -14.53
CA ILE A 893 32.38 7.90 -14.31
C ILE A 893 32.73 7.49 -12.87
N VAL A 894 33.75 6.66 -12.74
CA VAL A 894 34.16 6.10 -11.45
C VAL A 894 35.37 6.89 -10.95
N LEU A 895 35.21 7.61 -9.85
CA LEU A 895 36.30 8.23 -9.12
C LEU A 895 36.73 7.31 -7.97
N ASN A 896 37.96 6.74 -8.05
CA ASN A 896 38.49 5.92 -6.96
C ASN A 896 38.77 6.80 -5.73
N ILE A 897 38.02 6.55 -4.67
CA ILE A 897 38.20 7.24 -3.39
C ILE A 897 38.79 6.27 -2.38
N SER A 898 39.93 6.66 -1.77
CA SER A 898 40.56 5.94 -0.66
C SER A 898 39.74 6.17 0.64
N ALA A 899 38.55 5.58 0.72
CA ALA A 899 37.72 5.62 1.90
C ALA A 899 37.35 4.20 2.32
N ASN A 900 36.98 4.02 3.57
CA ASN A 900 36.59 2.74 4.18
C ASN A 900 35.17 2.82 4.77
N SER A 901 34.66 1.70 5.24
CA SER A 901 33.30 1.56 5.78
C SER A 901 32.96 2.52 6.92
N ASP A 902 33.95 3.07 7.61
CA ASP A 902 33.72 4.09 8.65
C ASP A 902 33.13 5.39 8.09
N ASN A 903 33.25 5.61 6.79
CA ASN A 903 32.67 6.74 6.06
C ASN A 903 31.25 6.47 5.55
N TYR A 904 30.75 5.21 5.63
CA TYR A 904 29.40 4.89 5.28
C TYR A 904 28.45 5.35 6.39
N LYS A 905 27.81 6.49 6.21
CA LYS A 905 26.82 7.05 7.14
C LYS A 905 25.63 7.60 6.36
N PRO A 906 24.40 7.35 6.84
CA PRO A 906 23.20 7.99 6.26
C PRO A 906 23.37 9.49 6.17
N GLN A 907 22.92 10.09 5.08
CA GLN A 907 22.95 11.54 4.92
C GLN A 907 22.14 12.20 6.05
N LYS A 908 22.75 13.09 6.78
CA LYS A 908 22.10 13.93 7.77
C LYS A 908 21.91 15.34 7.21
N LEU A 909 20.76 15.96 7.53
CA LEU A 909 20.57 17.37 7.21
C LEU A 909 21.60 18.23 7.96
N LYS A 910 22.19 19.19 7.25
CA LYS A 910 23.03 20.20 7.85
C LYS A 910 22.13 21.18 8.62
N THR A 911 22.49 21.50 9.83
CA THR A 911 21.80 22.42 10.72
C THR A 911 22.79 23.46 11.24
N ASP A 912 22.28 24.66 11.53
CA ASP A 912 23.09 25.73 12.13
C ASP A 912 23.36 25.42 13.62
N PRO A 913 24.61 25.13 14.00
CA PRO A 913 24.93 24.79 15.38
C PRO A 913 24.72 25.96 16.36
N SER A 914 24.88 27.21 15.92
CA SER A 914 24.77 28.39 16.80
C SER A 914 23.36 28.54 17.37
N TYR A 915 22.33 28.18 16.61
CA TYR A 915 20.94 28.21 17.11
C TYR A 915 20.71 27.26 18.28
N MET A 916 21.42 26.15 18.31
CA MET A 916 21.24 25.10 19.30
C MET A 916 21.83 25.50 20.65
N GLU A 917 23.00 26.15 20.67
CA GLU A 917 23.68 26.58 21.88
C GLU A 917 22.89 27.70 22.58
N GLU A 918 22.33 28.65 21.83
CA GLU A 918 21.56 29.75 22.39
C GLU A 918 20.20 29.32 22.99
N ASN A 919 19.56 28.28 22.47
CA ASN A 919 18.19 27.92 22.83
C ASN A 919 18.06 26.64 23.65
N GLU A 920 19.12 25.91 23.90
CA GLU A 920 19.08 24.62 24.63
C GLU A 920 18.51 24.76 26.04
N TYR A 921 18.82 25.85 26.75
CA TYR A 921 18.31 26.10 28.08
C TYR A 921 16.79 26.31 28.13
N VAL A 922 16.24 27.06 27.18
CA VAL A 922 14.79 27.30 27.02
C VAL A 922 14.06 25.97 26.70
N TRP A 923 14.65 25.12 25.89
CA TRP A 923 14.16 23.82 25.56
C TRP A 923 14.11 22.88 26.77
N LEU A 924 15.20 22.79 27.51
CA LEU A 924 15.30 21.97 28.72
C LEU A 924 14.30 22.39 29.79
N GLN A 925 14.10 23.69 30.02
CA GLN A 925 13.06 24.20 30.93
C GLN A 925 11.65 23.82 30.49
N SER A 926 11.32 23.94 29.19
CA SER A 926 10.01 23.60 28.65
C SER A 926 9.72 22.10 28.71
N LEU A 927 10.73 21.26 28.46
CA LEU A 927 10.64 19.81 28.63
C LEU A 927 10.49 19.38 30.08
N ALA A 928 11.24 20.00 31.00
CA ALA A 928 11.14 19.74 32.44
C ALA A 928 9.78 20.13 33.00
N ALA A 929 9.21 21.24 32.51
CA ALA A 929 7.85 21.65 32.89
C ALA A 929 6.79 20.69 32.36
N SER A 930 6.97 20.15 31.14
CA SER A 930 6.08 19.14 30.59
C SER A 930 6.09 17.83 31.38
N SER A 931 7.28 17.40 31.79
CA SER A 931 7.41 16.16 32.59
C SER A 931 6.82 16.32 34.01
N LYS A 932 6.90 17.52 34.60
CA LYS A 932 6.26 17.82 35.91
C LYS A 932 4.75 17.82 35.81
N VAL A 933 4.18 18.43 34.74
CA VAL A 933 2.71 18.47 34.53
C VAL A 933 2.17 17.07 34.26
N SER A 934 2.87 16.23 33.53
CA SER A 934 2.46 14.83 33.30
C SER A 934 2.47 14.02 34.62
N ASN A 935 3.40 14.30 35.51
CA ASN A 935 3.44 13.67 36.85
C ASN A 935 2.36 14.23 37.77
N GLU A 936 2.03 15.52 37.68
CA GLU A 936 0.96 16.13 38.49
C GLU A 936 -0.45 15.73 38.01
N THR A 937 -0.65 15.57 36.70
CA THR A 937 -1.93 15.04 36.16
C THR A 937 -2.14 13.57 36.49
N LEU A 938 -1.10 12.78 36.56
CA LEU A 938 -1.15 11.41 37.09
C LEU A 938 -1.38 11.39 38.61
N ALA A 939 -0.95 12.41 39.34
CA ALA A 939 -1.18 12.55 40.77
C ALA A 939 -2.57 13.10 41.12
N ILE A 940 -3.21 13.88 40.25
CA ILE A 940 -4.55 14.44 40.50
C ILE A 940 -5.67 13.40 40.17
N GLU A 941 -5.44 12.39 39.33
CA GLU A 941 -6.37 11.27 39.13
C GLU A 941 -6.18 10.15 40.18
N GLY A 942 -5.17 10.23 41.05
CA GLY A 942 -4.92 9.36 42.19
C GLY A 942 -5.46 9.95 43.50
N PHE A 943 -6.79 10.08 43.67
CA PHE A 943 -7.37 10.31 44.96
C PHE A 943 -7.23 9.06 45.87
N PHE A 944 -5.99 8.64 46.06
CA PHE A 944 -5.52 7.77 47.14
C PHE A 944 -4.06 8.15 47.49
N THR A 945 -3.84 9.40 47.85
CA THR A 945 -2.61 9.82 48.50
C THR A 945 -2.88 9.98 49.98
N GLY A 946 -2.30 9.13 50.72
CA GLY A 946 -2.23 9.32 52.16
C GLY A 946 -2.04 8.01 52.90
N PHE A 947 -1.00 7.29 52.66
CA PHE A 947 -0.32 6.46 53.63
C PHE A 947 1.03 6.03 53.07
N PHE A 948 2.05 6.89 53.22
CA PHE A 948 3.43 6.41 53.30
C PHE A 948 3.50 5.59 54.56
N LEU A 949 3.25 4.30 54.48
CA LEU A 949 3.61 3.36 55.52
C LEU A 949 5.15 3.30 55.58
N PRO A 950 5.78 3.56 56.67
CA PRO A 950 7.23 3.38 56.82
C PRO A 950 7.60 1.98 56.44
N ILE A 951 8.81 1.76 55.87
CA ILE A 951 9.34 0.45 55.43
C ILE A 951 9.20 -0.60 56.55
N THR A 952 9.19 -0.19 57.80
CA THR A 952 8.97 -1.02 59.00
C THR A 952 7.57 -1.65 59.05
N THR A 953 6.51 -0.95 58.62
CA THR A 953 5.14 -1.48 58.65
C THR A 953 4.93 -2.44 57.47
N LEU A 954 5.58 -2.24 56.30
CA LEU A 954 5.55 -3.19 55.20
C LEU A 954 6.26 -4.50 55.59
N ALA A 955 7.39 -4.41 56.32
CA ALA A 955 8.10 -5.57 56.85
C ALA A 955 7.26 -6.36 57.88
N ILE A 956 6.51 -5.67 58.72
CA ILE A 956 5.59 -6.30 59.68
C ILE A 956 4.43 -7.00 58.97
N VAL A 957 3.83 -6.38 57.97
CA VAL A 957 2.75 -7.01 57.16
C VAL A 957 3.26 -8.24 56.44
N LEU A 958 4.44 -8.17 55.79
CA LEU A 958 5.03 -9.31 55.11
C LEU A 958 5.39 -10.44 56.11
N SER A 959 5.83 -10.10 57.33
CA SER A 959 6.11 -11.07 58.38
C SER A 959 4.81 -11.76 58.88
N ILE A 960 3.72 -11.02 59.05
CA ILE A 960 2.41 -11.56 59.43
C ILE A 960 1.86 -12.49 58.32
N VAL A 961 2.01 -12.11 57.05
CA VAL A 961 1.59 -12.94 55.90
C VAL A 961 2.43 -14.22 55.86
N ALA A 962 3.75 -14.14 56.10
CA ALA A 962 4.61 -15.29 56.14
C ALA A 962 4.26 -16.23 57.29
N ILE A 963 4.00 -15.70 58.48
CA ILE A 963 3.53 -16.46 59.64
C ILE A 963 2.18 -17.12 59.37
N PHE A 964 1.25 -16.44 58.70
CA PHE A 964 -0.05 -16.99 58.36
C PHE A 964 0.06 -18.12 57.30
N VAL A 965 0.93 -17.96 56.32
CA VAL A 965 1.23 -18.99 55.32
C VAL A 965 1.88 -20.22 55.95
N LEU A 966 2.86 -20.01 56.86
CA LEU A 966 3.50 -21.07 57.63
C LEU A 966 2.50 -21.77 58.57
N TRP A 967 1.65 -21.01 59.27
CA TRP A 967 0.60 -21.57 60.12
C TRP A 967 -0.41 -22.40 59.29
N ARG A 968 -0.82 -21.90 58.14
CA ARG A 968 -1.72 -22.61 57.21
C ARG A 968 -1.07 -23.87 56.63
N TYR A 969 0.22 -23.83 56.37
CA TYR A 969 1.02 -24.99 55.96
C TYR A 969 1.13 -26.02 57.07
N TYR A 970 1.38 -25.60 58.33
CA TYR A 970 1.38 -26.48 59.48
C TYR A 970 0.01 -27.10 59.77
N CYS A 971 -1.05 -26.32 59.73
CA CYS A 971 -2.43 -26.84 59.85
C CYS A 971 -2.81 -27.82 58.77
N TRP A 972 -2.38 -27.58 57.54
CA TRP A 972 -2.57 -28.53 56.43
C TRP A 972 -1.79 -29.82 56.66
N ARG A 973 -0.54 -29.71 57.15
CA ARG A 973 0.33 -30.84 57.47
C ARG A 973 -0.20 -31.64 58.66
N ALA A 974 -0.78 -30.98 59.66
CA ALA A 974 -1.42 -31.62 60.80
C ALA A 974 -2.69 -32.38 60.39
N LYS A 975 -3.54 -31.77 59.53
CA LYS A 975 -4.72 -32.44 58.93
C LYS A 975 -4.34 -33.61 58.02
N ALA A 976 -3.24 -33.51 57.31
CA ALA A 976 -2.73 -34.62 56.49
C ALA A 976 -2.21 -35.79 57.40
N LYS A 977 -1.59 -35.51 58.53
CA LYS A 977 -1.20 -36.50 59.53
C LYS A 977 -2.41 -37.17 60.23
N GLN A 978 -3.45 -36.41 60.54
CA GLN A 978 -4.70 -36.97 61.10
C GLN A 978 -5.49 -37.79 60.04
N GLY A 979 -5.48 -37.40 58.78
CA GLY A 979 -6.06 -38.18 57.71
C GLY A 979 -5.34 -39.53 57.46
N LEU A 980 -4.02 -39.57 57.67
CA LEU A 980 -3.24 -40.79 57.55
C LEU A 980 -3.45 -41.81 58.73
N ILE A 981 -3.83 -41.29 59.90
CA ILE A 981 -4.15 -42.14 61.09
C ILE A 981 -5.56 -42.72 60.94
N ALA A 982 -6.47 -42.08 60.31
CA ALA A 982 -7.85 -42.52 60.04
C ALA A 982 -7.98 -43.54 58.88
N LEU A 983 -6.98 -43.73 58.03
CA LEU A 983 -6.99 -44.66 56.89
C LEU A 983 -6.22 -45.97 57.14
N GLY A 984 -5.80 -46.21 58.40
CA GLY A 984 -5.07 -47.40 58.83
C GLY A 984 -5.88 -48.70 59.06
N LYS A 985 -7.17 -48.77 58.55
CA LYS A 985 -7.94 -50.01 58.53
C LYS A 985 -8.86 -50.00 57.28
N LYS A 986 -8.33 -50.49 56.15
CA LYS A 986 -8.97 -51.43 55.20
C LYS A 986 -8.31 -51.33 53.79
N LYS A 987 -7.69 -52.44 53.46
CA LYS A 987 -7.51 -53.15 52.18
C LYS A 987 -7.34 -52.36 50.89
N THR A 988 -6.11 -52.56 50.32
CA THR A 988 -5.92 -52.82 48.85
C THR A 988 -6.63 -51.96 47.82
N PHE A 989 -5.85 -51.09 47.24
CA PHE A 989 -5.96 -50.89 45.77
C PHE A 989 -4.61 -50.34 45.23
N GLY A 990 -3.92 -51.17 44.47
CA GLY A 990 -2.79 -50.77 43.63
C GLY A 990 -3.34 -49.98 42.44
N GLY A 991 -2.93 -48.74 42.30
CA GLY A 991 -3.35 -47.95 41.16
C GLY A 991 -2.83 -46.47 41.13
N ILE A 992 -2.36 -45.96 42.26
CA ILE A 992 -2.05 -44.52 42.34
C ILE A 992 -0.53 -44.20 42.29
N LYS A 993 0.33 -45.23 42.17
CA LYS A 993 1.79 -45.00 42.11
C LYS A 993 2.38 -44.70 40.72
N LYS A 994 1.58 -44.83 39.64
CA LYS A 994 2.07 -44.55 38.28
C LYS A 994 1.83 -43.12 37.79
N SER A 995 0.89 -42.37 38.36
CA SER A 995 0.58 -41.02 37.92
C SER A 995 1.43 -39.93 38.60
N PHE A 996 2.04 -40.20 39.73
CA PHE A 996 2.88 -39.21 40.41
C PHE A 996 4.34 -39.19 39.97
N MET A 997 4.79 -40.28 39.31
CA MET A 997 6.13 -40.34 38.72
C MET A 997 6.24 -39.69 37.32
N TYR A 998 5.08 -39.44 36.66
CA TYR A 998 5.06 -38.81 35.33
C TYR A 998 5.13 -37.29 35.38
N ILE A 999 4.74 -36.66 36.49
CA ILE A 999 4.77 -35.21 36.68
C ILE A 999 6.16 -34.74 37.17
N LEU A 1000 6.94 -35.55 37.82
CA LEU A 1000 8.28 -35.18 38.26
C LEU A 1000 9.39 -35.41 37.22
N ASN A 1001 9.15 -36.23 36.21
CA ASN A 1001 10.09 -36.43 35.11
C ASN A 1001 9.92 -35.45 33.92
N HIS A 1002 8.86 -34.65 33.92
CA HIS A 1002 8.68 -33.64 32.86
C HIS A 1002 9.28 -32.28 33.23
N ASN A 1003 9.52 -31.98 34.52
CA ASN A 1003 10.13 -30.72 34.97
C ASN A 1003 11.66 -30.77 35.03
N SER A 1004 12.30 -31.91 34.87
CA SER A 1004 13.77 -32.00 34.83
C SER A 1004 14.38 -31.96 33.42
N ARG A 1005 13.55 -31.93 32.37
CA ARG A 1005 14.02 -31.78 30.97
C ARG A 1005 13.92 -30.37 30.38
N ILE A 1006 13.39 -29.40 31.14
CA ILE A 1006 13.26 -27.99 30.66
C ILE A 1006 14.40 -27.10 31.18
N GLN A 1007 15.25 -27.57 32.09
CA GLN A 1007 16.38 -26.79 32.61
C GLN A 1007 17.75 -27.10 32.01
N SER A 1008 17.85 -27.98 31.00
CA SER A 1008 19.13 -28.31 30.37
C SER A 1008 19.30 -27.80 28.90
N ALA A 1009 18.44 -26.89 28.44
CA ALA A 1009 18.52 -26.31 27.10
C ALA A 1009 18.66 -24.77 27.14
N ARG A 1010 19.52 -24.26 28.02
CA ARG A 1010 20.04 -22.90 27.94
C ARG A 1010 21.54 -22.92 28.21
N GLY A 1011 22.28 -23.02 27.17
CA GLY A 1011 23.71 -22.87 27.12
C GLY A 1011 24.28 -23.46 25.85
N TYR A 1012 24.36 -22.64 24.82
CA TYR A 1012 25.54 -22.47 24.01
C TYR A 1012 25.27 -21.38 22.97
N ASN A 1013 26.16 -20.41 23.04
CA ASN A 1013 26.41 -19.32 22.10
C ASN A 1013 26.61 -19.80 20.67
N LEU A 1014 26.10 -19.05 19.73
CA LEU A 1014 26.82 -18.24 18.71
C LEU A 1014 25.77 -17.62 17.79
#